data_3d3111c0220e5c1607ebadd73db57e97
#
_entry.id   3d3111c0220e5c1607ebadd73db57e97
#
_cell.length_a   1.000
_cell.length_b   1.000
_cell.length_c   1.000
_cell.angle_alpha   90.00
_cell.angle_beta   90.00
_cell.angle_gamma   90.00
#
_symmetry.space_group_name_H-M   'P 1'
#
loop_
_entity.id
_entity.type
_entity.pdbx_description
1 polymer ?
#
loop_
_entity_poly.entity_id
_entity_poly.type
_entity_poly.pdbx_seq_one_letter_code
_entity_poly.pdbx_strand_id
1 'polypeptide(L)'
;MKRLSLLLAILVAAMPLFAGLRSEADAIRVASEFMAKESNGQRMLSAGSRLQLSYIVNNPQTDEAAAYLFQNGENEGYVIVSADDKARPVLGYATTGRVDTDEIPENMQVWLDYYAQQIAQVSQQDLRPTLVNAAASGSSRNAAQAASIQPLLGNIVWNQGGPFWNQCPYDSDGQRSYTGCVATATAQVMRFWKTPAVGTGSHSYSWKRSNGSTRTLSADFSQSVYDWDNMLPDYNYYVSYNSTQANAVAKLMSDVGIASDMQYSSNGSGTQTELACRALYQYFGYDKSIRIVRPDFVGDEEFASQMLAELQNGRPVLMSGATTQQEGHAFVCDGYDGEGFFHINWGWGGSSNGYFALSALDPDKQGMGGAASGQGFHVGVLAAMDIRPDEGGSLLPTSLGCTEYYMTTSTTTTTDSNINIHAEKLCNIGLQDWEGGYVGVAVFDNNDQFYSWLCAYDLSDGLPVGYYYPSVDFPGTLNGIADGEYTLIPIMVNPSTYEITKLPVGYGFEQELHFTVSGSTVVFGNDPGDQPGGDPEPEEYPITNFEAHVEGTAICFSFECDAPYYHVKVYNDEETLASSVIDFNNARLSNVPAGTWTVWVRPVDANQEYYVGEAVSADVVVEPAESYAITNLVAYSEGNCIYFDFESPAPYFHVKVYNDEETRASGVIDFSSVVVNNVPDGTWTVWVRPVDETKQYYLDDAVSVEVVVDTRVSVTLVLSANDDTMGTVSGGGQYYEGDTVHIAAVAEEGYHFVGWSDGDSNAERDYYLTPSGTTEPRTIELTATFEPDVVIDYTVYNLEASALGSSVYFSFECEAPYYHVKVYNDSETLASGLIDFISVRVDSVPDGVWTIWVRPVDAAQEYYLGDAVTTSVTVDTKEPVTIVLAANDSVMGKVYGAGEYFGGDTVRIVAQANEGYHFLQWSDGSNEAVRDYEIPVVGSTEPRTIELIAIFEQDEPEAIETLAAGSELAPSGSYTLSGYRTPKLIQGINVLPGKIVDVRK
;
A
#
# COMPACT_ATOMS: atom_id res chain seq x y z
N MET A 1 -36.26 37.15 30.67
CA MET A 1 -35.26 36.09 30.70
C MET A 1 -35.39 35.03 29.59
N LYS A 2 -36.38 35.06 28.70
CA LYS A 2 -36.51 34.11 27.56
C LYS A 2 -36.09 34.67 26.20
N ARG A 3 -35.57 35.89 26.11
CA ARG A 3 -35.03 36.51 24.88
C ARG A 3 -33.51 36.68 24.89
N LEU A 4 -32.84 36.37 26.00
CA LEU A 4 -31.37 36.42 26.09
C LEU A 4 -30.74 35.05 25.82
N SER A 5 -31.50 33.93 25.96
CA SER A 5 -31.02 32.59 25.66
C SER A 5 -31.09 32.23 24.17
N LEU A 6 -31.79 33.01 23.33
CA LEU A 6 -31.89 32.78 21.90
C LEU A 6 -30.82 33.56 21.12
N LEU A 7 -30.22 34.58 21.71
CA LEU A 7 -29.09 35.32 21.11
C LEU A 7 -27.74 34.67 21.39
N LEU A 8 -27.64 33.86 22.47
CA LEU A 8 -26.41 33.11 22.77
C LEU A 8 -26.31 31.81 21.97
N ALA A 9 -27.46 31.27 21.49
CA ALA A 9 -27.48 30.08 20.62
C ALA A 9 -27.23 30.38 19.13
N ILE A 10 -27.30 31.67 18.72
CA ILE A 10 -27.04 32.12 17.35
C ILE A 10 -25.59 32.65 17.22
N LEU A 11 -24.91 32.96 18.33
CA LEU A 11 -23.51 33.40 18.33
C LEU A 11 -22.49 32.25 18.34
N VAL A 12 -22.92 30.99 18.52
CA VAL A 12 -22.07 29.79 18.43
C VAL A 12 -22.10 29.16 17.02
N ALA A 13 -22.97 29.63 16.12
CA ALA A 13 -23.14 29.08 14.78
C ALA A 13 -22.49 29.89 13.64
N ALA A 14 -21.62 30.84 13.97
CA ALA A 14 -20.90 31.63 12.97
C ALA A 14 -19.45 31.90 13.43
N MET A 15 -18.69 30.84 13.68
CA MET A 15 -17.26 30.92 13.51
C MET A 15 -16.97 30.61 12.02
N PRO A 16 -16.27 31.49 11.29
CA PRO A 16 -15.79 31.12 9.96
C PRO A 16 -14.85 29.92 10.12
N LEU A 17 -15.14 28.83 9.44
CA LEU A 17 -14.18 27.78 9.23
C LEU A 17 -13.01 28.42 8.46
N PHE A 18 -11.92 28.67 9.12
CA PHE A 18 -10.65 28.93 8.46
C PHE A 18 -10.17 27.63 7.87
N ALA A 19 -10.03 27.57 6.56
CA ALA A 19 -9.36 26.48 5.86
C ALA A 19 -7.91 26.40 6.35
N GLY A 20 -7.48 25.28 6.93
CA GLY A 20 -6.13 25.12 7.47
C GLY A 20 -5.91 23.81 8.22
N LEU A 21 -4.75 23.68 8.82
CA LEU A 21 -4.38 22.50 9.60
C LEU A 21 -5.37 22.29 10.76
N ARG A 22 -5.89 21.09 10.85
CA ARG A 22 -6.79 20.64 11.92
C ARG A 22 -5.96 20.29 13.15
N SER A 23 -6.21 20.95 14.27
CA SER A 23 -5.55 20.63 15.55
C SER A 23 -5.96 19.23 16.04
N GLU A 24 -5.15 18.62 16.93
CA GLU A 24 -5.51 17.38 17.62
C GLU A 24 -6.89 17.47 18.30
N ALA A 25 -7.19 18.60 18.92
CA ALA A 25 -8.46 18.87 19.58
C ALA A 25 -9.66 18.88 18.61
N ASP A 26 -9.45 19.39 17.39
CA ASP A 26 -10.47 19.36 16.35
C ASP A 26 -10.57 17.95 15.73
N ALA A 27 -9.45 17.28 15.54
CA ALA A 27 -9.42 15.92 15.01
C ALA A 27 -10.12 14.93 15.94
N ILE A 28 -9.90 14.98 17.26
CA ILE A 28 -10.61 14.10 18.20
C ILE A 28 -12.12 14.39 18.25
N ARG A 29 -12.52 15.65 18.00
CA ARG A 29 -13.93 15.99 17.87
C ARG A 29 -14.54 15.35 16.62
N VAL A 30 -13.87 15.45 15.46
CA VAL A 30 -14.27 14.78 14.21
C VAL A 30 -14.36 13.26 14.40
N ALA A 31 -13.34 12.67 15.03
CA ALA A 31 -13.31 11.25 15.37
C ALA A 31 -14.51 10.83 16.24
N SER A 32 -14.80 11.63 17.28
CA SER A 32 -15.89 11.34 18.22
C SER A 32 -17.26 11.49 17.57
N GLU A 33 -17.46 12.51 16.73
CA GLU A 33 -18.70 12.73 15.98
C GLU A 33 -18.92 11.60 14.94
N PHE A 34 -17.87 11.17 14.25
CA PHE A 34 -17.94 10.06 13.29
C PHE A 34 -18.30 8.75 13.98
N MET A 35 -17.57 8.38 15.03
CA MET A 35 -17.78 7.13 15.76
C MET A 35 -19.09 7.08 16.55
N ALA A 36 -19.72 8.24 16.82
CA ALA A 36 -21.04 8.33 17.48
C ALA A 36 -22.21 8.18 16.51
N LYS A 37 -21.97 8.24 15.17
CA LYS A 37 -23.02 8.01 14.19
C LYS A 37 -23.47 6.56 14.20
N GLU A 38 -24.77 6.32 14.06
CA GLU A 38 -25.29 4.99 13.75
C GLU A 38 -25.06 4.73 12.26
N SER A 39 -24.13 3.83 11.95
CA SER A 39 -23.99 3.26 10.61
C SER A 39 -24.73 1.92 10.59
N ASN A 40 -25.75 1.81 9.74
CA ASN A 40 -26.58 0.58 9.59
C ASN A 40 -27.18 0.01 10.90
N GLY A 41 -27.49 0.86 11.88
CA GLY A 41 -28.12 0.47 13.13
C GLY A 41 -27.16 -0.10 14.18
N GLN A 42 -25.85 0.01 13.99
CA GLN A 42 -24.85 -0.32 15.00
C GLN A 42 -24.27 0.95 15.61
N ARG A 43 -24.30 1.05 16.93
CA ARG A 43 -23.60 2.10 17.68
C ARG A 43 -22.12 1.84 17.66
N MET A 44 -21.34 2.77 17.11
CA MET A 44 -19.88 2.64 17.02
C MET A 44 -19.16 3.01 18.33
N LEU A 45 -19.75 3.84 19.18
CA LEU A 45 -19.21 4.17 20.51
C LEU A 45 -20.18 3.74 21.61
N SER A 46 -19.70 3.00 22.60
CA SER A 46 -20.43 2.75 23.83
C SER A 46 -20.49 4.02 24.70
N ALA A 47 -21.57 4.19 25.47
CA ALA A 47 -21.68 5.33 26.38
C ALA A 47 -20.57 5.26 27.45
N GLY A 48 -19.59 6.20 27.37
CA GLY A 48 -18.43 6.23 28.26
C GLY A 48 -17.09 5.93 27.57
N SER A 49 -17.09 5.52 26.30
CA SER A 49 -15.86 5.35 25.51
C SER A 49 -15.14 6.68 25.34
N ARG A 50 -13.84 6.67 25.46
CA ARG A 50 -12.98 7.85 25.28
C ARG A 50 -11.87 7.54 24.32
N LEU A 51 -11.91 8.19 23.14
CA LEU A 51 -10.85 8.14 22.17
C LEU A 51 -9.57 8.76 22.74
N GLN A 52 -8.43 8.15 22.48
CA GLN A 52 -7.12 8.66 22.88
C GLN A 52 -6.23 8.68 21.66
N LEU A 53 -5.44 9.77 21.48
CA LEU A 53 -4.40 9.83 20.47
C LEU A 53 -3.36 8.74 20.76
N SER A 54 -3.05 7.92 19.77
CA SER A 54 -2.09 6.83 19.88
C SER A 54 -0.97 6.91 18.86
N TYR A 55 -1.20 7.58 17.70
CA TYR A 55 -0.18 7.73 16.69
C TYR A 55 -0.42 8.97 15.84
N ILE A 56 0.66 9.60 15.37
CA ILE A 56 0.65 10.73 14.44
C ILE A 56 1.34 10.29 13.16
N VAL A 57 0.64 10.41 12.04
CA VAL A 57 1.22 10.23 10.70
C VAL A 57 1.78 11.58 10.27
N ASN A 58 3.08 11.68 10.07
CA ASN A 58 3.72 12.93 9.72
C ASN A 58 3.79 13.16 8.20
N ASN A 59 3.73 14.43 7.81
CA ASN A 59 4.00 14.88 6.45
C ASN A 59 5.49 14.59 6.13
N PRO A 60 5.80 13.84 5.05
CA PRO A 60 7.17 13.44 4.75
C PRO A 60 8.10 14.59 4.35
N GLN A 61 7.56 15.79 4.09
CA GLN A 61 8.32 16.98 3.66
C GLN A 61 8.54 18.00 4.78
N THR A 62 7.55 18.16 5.68
CA THR A 62 7.57 19.23 6.71
C THR A 62 7.67 18.69 8.14
N ASP A 63 7.53 17.37 8.34
CA ASP A 63 7.44 16.71 9.65
C ASP A 63 6.22 17.15 10.50
N GLU A 64 5.29 17.90 9.92
CA GLU A 64 4.02 18.26 10.56
C GLU A 64 3.02 17.11 10.48
N ALA A 65 2.01 17.09 11.37
CA ALA A 65 0.99 16.07 11.34
C ALA A 65 0.18 16.10 10.02
N ALA A 66 0.13 14.97 9.33
CA ALA A 66 -0.74 14.73 8.18
C ALA A 66 -2.05 14.03 8.61
N ALA A 67 -1.98 13.13 9.59
CA ALA A 67 -3.16 12.49 10.15
C ALA A 67 -2.93 12.07 11.61
N TYR A 68 -4.04 11.89 12.32
CA TYR A 68 -4.07 11.45 13.72
C TYR A 68 -4.81 10.11 13.82
N LEU A 69 -4.22 9.14 14.51
CA LEU A 69 -4.86 7.87 14.84
C LEU A 69 -5.31 7.88 16.30
N PHE A 70 -6.60 7.76 16.53
CA PHE A 70 -7.20 7.67 17.86
C PHE A 70 -7.68 6.25 18.11
N GLN A 71 -7.37 5.71 19.29
CA GLN A 71 -7.86 4.41 19.74
C GLN A 71 -9.01 4.55 20.73
N ASN A 72 -9.94 3.60 20.70
CA ASN A 72 -11.06 3.50 21.62
C ASN A 72 -10.83 2.34 22.58
N GLY A 73 -10.41 2.65 23.82
CA GLY A 73 -10.09 1.62 24.82
C GLY A 73 -9.00 0.65 24.37
N GLU A 74 -8.94 -0.52 24.99
CA GLU A 74 -7.90 -1.51 24.68
C GLU A 74 -8.18 -2.30 23.39
N ASN A 75 -9.46 -2.44 22.97
CA ASN A 75 -9.84 -3.34 21.87
C ASN A 75 -11.18 -2.97 21.21
N GLU A 76 -11.62 -1.73 21.39
CA GLU A 76 -12.95 -1.24 20.95
C GLU A 76 -12.87 -0.44 19.65
N GLY A 77 -11.81 -0.62 18.86
CA GLY A 77 -11.62 0.00 17.57
C GLY A 77 -10.73 1.25 17.58
N TYR A 78 -10.58 1.84 16.41
CA TYR A 78 -9.77 3.03 16.17
C TYR A 78 -10.38 3.89 15.06
N VAL A 79 -9.91 5.13 14.94
CA VAL A 79 -10.26 6.03 13.82
C VAL A 79 -9.06 6.88 13.42
N ILE A 80 -8.89 7.08 12.12
CA ILE A 80 -7.82 7.88 11.52
C ILE A 80 -8.46 9.14 10.93
N VAL A 81 -7.98 10.30 11.35
CA VAL A 81 -8.52 11.61 10.97
C VAL A 81 -7.42 12.43 10.31
N SER A 82 -7.70 13.02 9.14
CA SER A 82 -6.79 13.93 8.46
C SER A 82 -6.49 15.17 9.31
N ALA A 83 -5.23 15.59 9.32
CA ALA A 83 -4.82 16.86 9.95
C ALA A 83 -5.07 18.08 9.07
N ASP A 84 -5.52 17.92 7.82
CA ASP A 84 -5.85 19.01 6.91
C ASP A 84 -7.35 19.02 6.61
N ASP A 85 -7.99 20.19 6.67
CA ASP A 85 -9.43 20.32 6.41
C ASP A 85 -9.80 20.32 4.91
N LYS A 86 -8.80 20.43 4.03
CA LYS A 86 -8.93 20.28 2.58
C LYS A 86 -9.03 18.82 2.18
N ALA A 87 -8.51 17.91 3.00
CA ALA A 87 -8.60 16.47 2.80
C ALA A 87 -9.87 15.89 3.41
N ARG A 88 -10.19 14.65 3.05
CA ARG A 88 -11.28 13.88 3.62
C ARG A 88 -11.15 13.81 5.15
N PRO A 89 -12.18 14.16 5.96
CA PRO A 89 -12.03 14.26 7.40
C PRO A 89 -11.62 12.95 8.07
N VAL A 90 -12.27 11.83 7.71
CA VAL A 90 -11.95 10.49 8.20
C VAL A 90 -11.34 9.67 7.08
N LEU A 91 -10.19 9.06 7.34
CA LEU A 91 -9.40 8.29 6.38
C LEU A 91 -9.57 6.78 6.57
N GLY A 92 -9.89 6.35 7.78
CA GLY A 92 -10.13 4.94 8.09
C GLY A 92 -10.61 4.74 9.52
N TYR A 93 -11.21 3.57 9.79
CA TYR A 93 -11.68 3.19 11.11
C TYR A 93 -11.86 1.69 11.26
N ALA A 94 -11.92 1.24 12.49
CA ALA A 94 -12.43 -0.08 12.86
C ALA A 94 -13.32 0.04 14.09
N THR A 95 -14.32 -0.85 14.20
CA THR A 95 -15.25 -0.89 15.34
C THR A 95 -14.83 -1.87 16.42
N THR A 96 -13.80 -2.67 16.15
CA THR A 96 -13.20 -3.65 17.08
C THR A 96 -11.71 -3.74 16.80
N GLY A 97 -10.95 -4.31 17.74
CA GLY A 97 -9.51 -4.42 17.62
C GLY A 97 -8.77 -3.12 17.99
N ARG A 98 -7.49 -3.10 17.77
CA ARG A 98 -6.60 -1.94 17.98
C ARG A 98 -5.50 -1.92 16.93
N VAL A 99 -4.85 -0.79 16.77
CA VAL A 99 -3.56 -0.68 16.10
C VAL A 99 -2.49 -0.76 17.18
N ASP A 100 -1.56 -1.70 17.06
CA ASP A 100 -0.34 -1.69 17.86
C ASP A 100 0.59 -0.66 17.26
N THR A 101 0.78 0.45 17.95
CA THR A 101 1.56 1.58 17.44
C THR A 101 3.07 1.35 17.52
N ASP A 102 3.51 0.35 18.27
CA ASP A 102 4.91 -0.07 18.33
C ASP A 102 5.23 -1.06 17.18
N GLU A 103 4.21 -1.75 16.65
CA GLU A 103 4.32 -2.72 15.56
C GLU A 103 3.19 -2.52 14.51
N ILE A 104 3.11 -1.33 13.90
CA ILE A 104 2.14 -1.10 12.81
C ILE A 104 2.48 -2.03 11.64
N PRO A 105 1.49 -2.80 11.11
CA PRO A 105 1.70 -3.62 9.92
C PRO A 105 2.33 -2.81 8.77
N GLU A 106 3.41 -3.32 8.18
CA GLU A 106 4.14 -2.60 7.12
C GLU A 106 3.24 -2.14 5.97
N ASN A 107 2.30 -2.97 5.55
CA ASN A 107 1.31 -2.61 4.52
C ASN A 107 0.39 -1.47 4.96
N MET A 108 -0.03 -1.44 6.23
CA MET A 108 -0.79 -0.33 6.78
C MET A 108 0.06 0.94 6.88
N GLN A 109 1.33 0.83 7.26
CA GLN A 109 2.26 1.98 7.29
C GLN A 109 2.40 2.58 5.89
N VAL A 110 2.61 1.76 4.85
CA VAL A 110 2.64 2.22 3.46
C VAL A 110 1.36 2.96 3.05
N TRP A 111 0.21 2.46 3.50
CA TRP A 111 -1.07 3.11 3.22
C TRP A 111 -1.25 4.43 3.98
N LEU A 112 -0.76 4.53 5.20
CA LEU A 112 -0.71 5.79 5.97
C LEU A 112 0.24 6.81 5.33
N ASP A 113 1.39 6.37 4.86
CA ASP A 113 2.35 7.20 4.12
C ASP A 113 1.78 7.69 2.78
N TYR A 114 0.99 6.86 2.10
CA TYR A 114 0.23 7.26 0.91
C TYR A 114 -0.76 8.38 1.23
N TYR A 115 -1.53 8.27 2.31
CA TYR A 115 -2.38 9.37 2.77
C TYR A 115 -1.58 10.64 3.09
N ALA A 116 -0.46 10.50 3.80
CA ALA A 116 0.38 11.64 4.16
C ALA A 116 0.90 12.39 2.93
N GLN A 117 1.29 11.67 1.87
CA GLN A 117 1.73 12.26 0.61
C GLN A 117 0.60 13.00 -0.09
N GLN A 118 -0.60 12.43 -0.19
CA GLN A 118 -1.77 13.09 -0.77
C GLN A 118 -2.14 14.35 0.01
N ILE A 119 -2.15 14.28 1.36
CA ILE A 119 -2.45 15.42 2.22
C ILE A 119 -1.40 16.50 2.07
N ALA A 120 -0.11 16.15 2.03
CA ALA A 120 0.99 17.10 1.81
C ALA A 120 0.81 17.93 0.53
N GLN A 121 0.31 17.30 -0.53
CA GLN A 121 0.03 17.99 -1.79
C GLN A 121 -1.16 18.91 -1.72
N VAL A 122 -2.28 18.43 -1.13
CA VAL A 122 -3.48 19.25 -0.96
C VAL A 122 -3.18 20.44 -0.04
N SER A 123 -2.32 20.26 0.96
CA SER A 123 -1.87 21.33 1.85
C SER A 123 -1.07 22.41 1.12
N GLN A 124 -0.21 22.02 0.17
CA GLN A 124 0.60 22.94 -0.64
C GLN A 124 -0.18 23.59 -1.78
N GLN A 125 -1.23 22.96 -2.26
CA GLN A 125 -2.15 23.59 -3.18
C GLN A 125 -2.96 24.63 -2.38
N ASP A 126 -2.66 25.92 -2.55
CA ASP A 126 -3.63 26.94 -2.28
C ASP A 126 -4.89 26.57 -3.08
N LEU A 127 -5.91 25.99 -2.40
CA LEU A 127 -7.22 25.82 -3.01
C LEU A 127 -7.76 27.22 -3.27
N ARG A 128 -7.44 27.71 -4.45
CA ARG A 128 -7.93 29.00 -4.92
C ARG A 128 -9.44 28.90 -4.91
N PRO A 129 -10.14 29.90 -4.35
CA PRO A 129 -11.59 29.91 -4.47
C PRO A 129 -11.90 29.88 -5.96
N THR A 130 -12.36 28.73 -6.44
CA THR A 130 -13.08 28.64 -7.70
C THR A 130 -14.14 29.73 -7.64
N LEU A 131 -14.30 30.51 -8.70
CA LEU A 131 -15.39 31.48 -8.82
C LEU A 131 -16.72 30.73 -8.77
N VAL A 132 -17.18 30.39 -7.57
CA VAL A 132 -18.43 29.67 -7.36
C VAL A 132 -19.51 30.73 -7.23
N ASN A 133 -20.35 30.81 -8.23
CA ASN A 133 -21.62 31.48 -8.06
C ASN A 133 -22.45 30.69 -7.06
N ALA A 134 -22.76 31.27 -5.89
CA ALA A 134 -23.46 30.64 -4.76
C ALA A 134 -24.93 30.23 -5.06
N ALA A 135 -25.30 30.06 -6.32
CA ALA A 135 -26.68 29.75 -6.75
C ALA A 135 -26.83 28.35 -7.40
N ALA A 136 -25.79 27.52 -7.47
CA ALA A 136 -25.89 26.19 -8.07
C ALA A 136 -25.72 25.02 -7.08
N SER A 137 -26.13 25.20 -5.83
CA SER A 137 -26.31 24.08 -4.90
C SER A 137 -27.68 23.42 -5.12
N GLY A 138 -27.80 22.61 -6.15
CA GLY A 138 -29.08 21.99 -6.47
C GLY A 138 -29.01 20.83 -7.45
N SER A 139 -27.98 20.01 -7.41
CA SER A 139 -28.07 18.66 -7.95
C SER A 139 -27.23 17.71 -7.12
N SER A 140 -27.76 17.34 -5.93
CA SER A 140 -27.39 16.06 -5.37
C SER A 140 -27.84 15.02 -6.40
N ARG A 141 -26.91 14.51 -7.20
CA ARG A 141 -27.09 13.20 -7.78
C ARG A 141 -27.28 12.26 -6.59
N ASN A 142 -28.52 11.73 -6.47
CA ASN A 142 -28.78 10.51 -5.74
C ASN A 142 -27.93 9.40 -6.40
N ALA A 143 -26.63 9.34 -6.10
CA ALA A 143 -25.93 8.07 -6.09
C ALA A 143 -26.72 7.26 -5.06
N ALA A 144 -27.53 6.30 -5.51
CA ALA A 144 -28.17 5.35 -4.63
C ALA A 144 -27.07 4.83 -3.72
N GLN A 145 -27.17 5.13 -2.43
CA GLN A 145 -26.18 4.75 -1.43
C GLN A 145 -26.00 3.24 -1.58
N ALA A 146 -24.85 2.78 -2.03
CA ALA A 146 -24.62 1.37 -2.28
C ALA A 146 -24.77 0.63 -0.94
N ALA A 147 -25.42 -0.52 -0.95
CA ALA A 147 -25.58 -1.31 0.27
C ALA A 147 -24.21 -1.73 0.80
N SER A 148 -24.04 -1.74 2.12
CA SER A 148 -22.84 -2.26 2.75
C SER A 148 -22.60 -3.72 2.40
N ILE A 149 -21.34 -4.09 2.22
CA ILE A 149 -20.86 -5.45 1.91
C ILE A 149 -19.99 -5.88 3.07
N GLN A 150 -20.43 -6.90 3.80
CA GLN A 150 -19.64 -7.46 4.90
C GLN A 150 -18.35 -8.05 4.36
N PRO A 151 -17.24 -8.05 5.14
CA PRO A 151 -15.97 -8.62 4.71
C PRO A 151 -16.12 -10.04 4.16
N LEU A 152 -15.80 -10.24 2.89
CA LEU A 152 -15.97 -11.52 2.17
C LEU A 152 -15.09 -12.62 2.74
N LEU A 153 -13.85 -12.29 3.15
CA LEU A 153 -12.94 -13.22 3.79
C LEU A 153 -13.44 -13.68 5.17
N GLY A 154 -14.37 -12.93 5.78
CA GLY A 154 -14.94 -13.25 7.08
C GLY A 154 -13.87 -13.32 8.16
N ASN A 155 -13.63 -14.52 8.69
CA ASN A 155 -12.62 -14.76 9.73
C ASN A 155 -11.29 -15.33 9.17
N ILE A 156 -11.03 -15.27 7.88
CA ILE A 156 -9.72 -15.61 7.31
C ILE A 156 -8.76 -14.46 7.63
N VAL A 157 -7.86 -14.69 8.60
CA VAL A 157 -6.91 -13.71 9.11
C VAL A 157 -5.53 -14.35 9.22
N TRP A 158 -4.84 -14.43 8.08
CA TRP A 158 -3.55 -15.09 8.00
C TRP A 158 -2.39 -14.13 8.19
N ASN A 159 -1.18 -14.68 8.46
CA ASN A 159 0.04 -13.94 8.76
C ASN A 159 1.20 -14.50 7.91
N GLN A 160 2.38 -13.91 8.02
CA GLN A 160 3.58 -14.27 7.26
C GLN A 160 4.55 -15.18 8.03
N GLY A 161 4.43 -15.26 9.37
CA GLY A 161 5.27 -16.06 10.25
C GLY A 161 4.80 -17.51 10.41
N GLY A 162 5.12 -18.14 11.56
CA GLY A 162 4.65 -19.49 11.86
C GLY A 162 3.12 -19.57 12.08
N PRO A 163 2.42 -20.62 11.60
CA PRO A 163 2.93 -21.80 10.87
C PRO A 163 3.07 -21.59 9.35
N PHE A 164 2.64 -20.46 8.80
CA PHE A 164 2.54 -20.19 7.37
C PHE A 164 3.85 -20.39 6.62
N TRP A 165 4.98 -20.02 7.23
CA TRP A 165 6.33 -20.13 6.66
C TRP A 165 6.95 -21.53 6.77
N ASN A 166 6.29 -22.53 7.37
CA ASN A 166 6.90 -23.82 7.68
C ASN A 166 7.52 -24.56 6.49
N GLN A 167 7.09 -24.25 5.26
CA GLN A 167 7.66 -24.79 4.02
C GLN A 167 8.45 -23.75 3.20
N CYS A 168 8.62 -22.53 3.70
CA CYS A 168 9.50 -21.56 3.07
C CYS A 168 10.99 -21.96 3.26
N PRO A 169 11.89 -21.55 2.34
CA PRO A 169 13.31 -21.91 2.43
C PRO A 169 13.99 -21.18 3.59
N TYR A 170 15.12 -21.74 4.04
CA TYR A 170 16.02 -21.08 4.95
C TYR A 170 16.96 -20.13 4.20
N ASP A 171 17.11 -18.91 4.66
CA ASP A 171 18.05 -17.94 4.13
C ASP A 171 19.50 -18.27 4.52
N SER A 172 20.43 -17.45 4.11
CA SER A 172 21.88 -17.65 4.31
C SER A 172 22.35 -17.49 5.75
N ASP A 173 21.57 -16.83 6.59
CA ASP A 173 21.78 -16.69 8.03
C ASP A 173 21.31 -17.91 8.85
N GLY A 174 20.71 -18.90 8.19
CA GLY A 174 20.18 -20.10 8.80
C GLY A 174 18.77 -19.92 9.37
N GLN A 175 18.17 -18.74 9.24
CA GLN A 175 16.80 -18.49 9.66
C GLN A 175 15.80 -18.80 8.55
N ARG A 176 14.55 -19.09 8.93
CA ARG A 176 13.49 -19.37 7.95
C ARG A 176 12.98 -18.04 7.39
N SER A 177 12.82 -18.01 6.08
CA SER A 177 12.26 -16.84 5.40
C SER A 177 10.76 -16.69 5.65
N TYR A 178 10.29 -15.45 5.74
CA TYR A 178 8.86 -15.13 5.77
C TYR A 178 8.17 -15.55 4.46
N THR A 179 6.84 -15.74 4.50
CA THR A 179 6.06 -16.08 3.30
C THR A 179 6.05 -14.94 2.28
N GLY A 180 6.10 -13.69 2.75
CA GLY A 180 5.89 -12.49 1.96
C GLY A 180 4.42 -12.08 1.88
N CYS A 181 4.16 -10.76 1.89
CA CYS A 181 2.80 -10.19 1.89
C CYS A 181 2.00 -10.61 0.65
N VAL A 182 2.63 -10.64 -0.55
CA VAL A 182 1.97 -11.05 -1.81
C VAL A 182 1.49 -12.50 -1.74
N ALA A 183 2.33 -13.42 -1.24
CA ALA A 183 1.91 -14.81 -1.08
C ALA A 183 0.80 -14.95 -0.04
N THR A 184 0.87 -14.21 1.07
CA THR A 184 -0.14 -14.24 2.12
C THR A 184 -1.49 -13.71 1.63
N ALA A 185 -1.51 -12.55 0.99
CA ALA A 185 -2.73 -11.94 0.45
C ALA A 185 -3.37 -12.82 -0.65
N THR A 186 -2.55 -13.33 -1.59
CA THR A 186 -3.00 -14.25 -2.65
C THR A 186 -3.57 -15.54 -2.06
N ALA A 187 -2.89 -16.14 -1.09
CA ALA A 187 -3.34 -17.38 -0.45
C ALA A 187 -4.65 -17.18 0.34
N GLN A 188 -4.90 -16.01 0.94
CA GLN A 188 -6.18 -15.68 1.58
C GLN A 188 -7.32 -15.64 0.56
N VAL A 189 -7.10 -15.06 -0.62
CA VAL A 189 -8.08 -15.06 -1.73
C VAL A 189 -8.31 -16.49 -2.23
N MET A 190 -7.25 -17.30 -2.38
CA MET A 190 -7.38 -18.72 -2.75
C MET A 190 -8.15 -19.51 -1.69
N ARG A 191 -7.93 -19.24 -0.41
CA ARG A 191 -8.66 -19.86 0.71
C ARG A 191 -10.15 -19.50 0.70
N PHE A 192 -10.49 -18.28 0.33
CA PHE A 192 -11.89 -17.87 0.16
C PHE A 192 -12.58 -18.71 -0.92
N TRP A 193 -11.96 -18.87 -2.09
CA TRP A 193 -12.50 -19.64 -3.21
C TRP A 193 -12.37 -21.16 -3.03
N LYS A 194 -11.49 -21.64 -2.14
CA LYS A 194 -11.12 -23.05 -1.98
C LYS A 194 -10.78 -23.73 -3.31
N THR A 195 -10.02 -23.07 -4.12
CA THR A 195 -9.65 -23.47 -5.50
C THR A 195 -8.16 -23.22 -5.71
N PRO A 196 -7.44 -24.17 -6.40
CA PRO A 196 -7.89 -25.47 -6.89
C PRO A 196 -7.77 -26.56 -5.82
N ALA A 197 -8.29 -27.76 -6.07
CA ALA A 197 -7.97 -28.93 -5.25
C ALA A 197 -6.55 -29.44 -5.50
N VAL A 198 -6.07 -29.36 -6.75
CA VAL A 198 -4.71 -29.73 -7.18
C VAL A 198 -4.25 -28.67 -8.20
N GLY A 199 -3.02 -28.19 -8.07
CA GLY A 199 -2.44 -27.24 -9.03
C GLY A 199 -2.11 -27.90 -10.38
N THR A 200 -1.57 -27.13 -11.32
CA THR A 200 -1.19 -27.59 -12.65
C THR A 200 0.21 -27.14 -13.02
N GLY A 201 0.96 -27.98 -13.75
CA GLY A 201 2.30 -27.65 -14.24
C GLY A 201 3.34 -27.52 -13.14
N SER A 202 4.48 -26.95 -13.49
CA SER A 202 5.61 -26.76 -12.58
C SER A 202 6.29 -25.43 -12.87
N HIS A 203 6.98 -24.88 -11.87
CA HIS A 203 7.75 -23.65 -12.00
C HIS A 203 9.11 -23.77 -11.31
N SER A 204 10.11 -23.06 -11.84
CA SER A 204 11.41 -22.92 -11.20
C SER A 204 12.06 -21.59 -11.55
N TYR A 205 12.71 -20.97 -10.57
CA TYR A 205 13.37 -19.68 -10.74
C TYR A 205 14.64 -19.61 -9.90
N SER A 206 15.43 -18.56 -10.15
CA SER A 206 16.69 -18.31 -9.46
C SER A 206 16.45 -17.33 -8.31
N TRP A 207 16.54 -17.84 -7.07
CA TRP A 207 16.42 -17.05 -5.85
C TRP A 207 17.79 -16.55 -5.40
N LYS A 208 17.92 -15.23 -5.17
CA LYS A 208 19.11 -14.60 -4.63
C LYS A 208 18.97 -14.44 -3.12
N ARG A 209 19.83 -15.16 -2.35
CA ARG A 209 19.86 -15.13 -0.89
C ARG A 209 20.49 -13.83 -0.37
N SER A 210 20.26 -13.50 0.91
CA SER A 210 20.76 -12.27 1.55
C SER A 210 22.28 -12.10 1.46
N ASN A 211 23.06 -13.19 1.44
CA ASN A 211 24.52 -13.14 1.23
C ASN A 211 24.95 -13.01 -0.24
N GLY A 212 23.99 -12.84 -1.17
CA GLY A 212 24.27 -12.71 -2.61
C GLY A 212 24.42 -14.04 -3.37
N SER A 213 24.45 -15.19 -2.67
CA SER A 213 24.48 -16.50 -3.35
C SER A 213 23.12 -16.82 -3.98
N THR A 214 23.13 -17.59 -5.07
CA THR A 214 21.93 -17.96 -5.81
C THR A 214 21.58 -19.42 -5.57
N ARG A 215 20.29 -19.71 -5.44
CA ARG A 215 19.76 -21.06 -5.36
C ARG A 215 18.52 -21.17 -6.26
N THR A 216 18.37 -22.28 -6.97
CA THR A 216 17.12 -22.56 -7.70
C THR A 216 16.08 -23.10 -6.75
N LEU A 217 14.91 -22.47 -6.75
CA LEU A 217 13.69 -22.97 -6.11
C LEU A 217 12.76 -23.50 -7.19
N SER A 218 12.04 -24.59 -6.88
CA SER A 218 11.12 -25.21 -7.83
C SER A 218 9.98 -25.91 -7.12
N ALA A 219 8.81 -25.96 -7.75
CA ALA A 219 7.67 -26.77 -7.34
C ALA A 219 6.97 -27.38 -8.56
N ASP A 220 6.48 -28.60 -8.39
CA ASP A 220 5.55 -29.24 -9.34
C ASP A 220 4.14 -29.17 -8.73
N PHE A 221 3.38 -28.19 -9.19
CA PHE A 221 2.04 -27.92 -8.66
C PHE A 221 1.04 -29.03 -9.01
N SER A 222 1.32 -29.84 -10.04
CA SER A 222 0.51 -30.98 -10.40
C SER A 222 0.55 -32.11 -9.34
N GLN A 223 1.53 -32.07 -8.44
CA GLN A 223 1.67 -32.95 -7.29
C GLN A 223 1.17 -32.30 -5.98
N SER A 224 0.79 -31.03 -6.02
CA SER A 224 0.36 -30.29 -4.85
C SER A 224 -1.15 -30.43 -4.65
N VAL A 225 -1.53 -31.11 -3.58
CA VAL A 225 -2.94 -31.23 -3.14
C VAL A 225 -3.18 -30.17 -2.07
N TYR A 226 -4.17 -29.32 -2.28
CA TYR A 226 -4.54 -28.27 -1.31
C TYR A 226 -5.71 -28.76 -0.44
N ASP A 227 -5.39 -29.07 0.80
CA ASP A 227 -6.34 -29.59 1.78
C ASP A 227 -7.08 -28.42 2.46
N TRP A 228 -8.07 -27.87 1.74
CA TRP A 228 -8.85 -26.70 2.16
C TRP A 228 -9.58 -26.89 3.48
N ASP A 229 -9.98 -28.11 3.83
CA ASP A 229 -10.72 -28.40 5.04
C ASP A 229 -9.82 -28.38 6.29
N ASN A 230 -8.52 -28.66 6.11
CA ASN A 230 -7.51 -28.54 7.16
C ASN A 230 -6.82 -27.17 7.21
N MET A 231 -7.12 -26.26 6.30
CA MET A 231 -6.64 -24.86 6.42
C MET A 231 -7.60 -24.11 7.32
N LEU A 232 -7.18 -23.78 8.56
CA LEU A 232 -7.99 -22.97 9.47
C LEU A 232 -8.09 -21.53 8.94
N PRO A 233 -9.17 -20.84 9.29
CA PRO A 233 -9.29 -19.42 8.94
C PRO A 233 -8.36 -18.52 9.79
N ASP A 234 -7.95 -18.99 10.97
CA ASP A 234 -7.12 -18.27 11.92
C ASP A 234 -6.11 -19.23 12.56
N TYR A 235 -4.88 -18.74 12.80
CA TYR A 235 -3.77 -19.44 13.45
C TYR A 235 -3.13 -18.59 14.56
N ASN A 236 -3.83 -17.60 15.07
CA ASN A 236 -3.34 -16.73 16.13
C ASN A 236 -3.11 -17.51 17.44
N TYR A 237 -2.38 -16.89 18.36
CA TYR A 237 -1.89 -17.50 19.61
C TYR A 237 -2.96 -18.27 20.40
N TYR A 238 -4.22 -17.87 20.34
CA TYR A 238 -5.32 -18.52 21.07
C TYR A 238 -6.00 -19.66 20.29
N VAL A 239 -5.58 -19.92 19.04
CA VAL A 239 -6.15 -20.96 18.18
C VAL A 239 -5.26 -22.19 18.22
N SER A 240 -5.81 -23.31 18.69
CA SER A 240 -5.08 -24.58 18.66
C SER A 240 -5.16 -25.21 17.27
N TYR A 241 -4.03 -25.58 16.71
CA TYR A 241 -3.94 -26.32 15.45
C TYR A 241 -2.94 -27.45 15.55
N ASN A 242 -3.14 -28.51 14.74
CA ASN A 242 -2.25 -29.66 14.65
C ASN A 242 -1.29 -29.54 13.43
N SER A 243 -0.35 -30.49 13.33
CA SER A 243 0.65 -30.48 12.25
C SER A 243 0.04 -30.60 10.84
N THR A 244 -1.08 -31.33 10.67
CA THR A 244 -1.78 -31.44 9.38
C THR A 244 -2.31 -30.07 8.95
N GLN A 245 -2.92 -29.33 9.86
CA GLN A 245 -3.45 -27.99 9.63
C GLN A 245 -2.33 -26.98 9.34
N ALA A 246 -1.24 -27.04 10.12
CA ALA A 246 -0.05 -26.22 9.89
C ALA A 246 0.59 -26.51 8.51
N ASN A 247 0.72 -27.78 8.14
CA ASN A 247 1.31 -28.18 6.86
C ASN A 247 0.41 -27.82 5.67
N ALA A 248 -0.92 -27.89 5.83
CA ALA A 248 -1.86 -27.54 4.77
C ALA A 248 -1.70 -26.07 4.35
N VAL A 249 -1.69 -25.13 5.31
CA VAL A 249 -1.53 -23.71 5.00
C VAL A 249 -0.11 -23.39 4.53
N ALA A 250 0.92 -23.99 5.14
CA ALA A 250 2.31 -23.76 4.75
C ALA A 250 2.60 -24.25 3.32
N LYS A 251 1.94 -25.34 2.89
CA LYS A 251 2.05 -25.86 1.52
C LYS A 251 1.53 -24.87 0.50
N LEU A 252 0.34 -24.30 0.74
CA LEU A 252 -0.24 -23.29 -0.13
C LEU A 252 0.67 -22.05 -0.20
N MET A 253 1.11 -21.54 0.96
CA MET A 253 1.99 -20.35 1.03
C MET A 253 3.29 -20.55 0.25
N SER A 254 3.95 -21.70 0.43
CA SER A 254 5.19 -22.02 -0.28
C SER A 254 4.98 -22.15 -1.79
N ASP A 255 3.88 -22.77 -2.23
CA ASP A 255 3.59 -22.92 -3.65
C ASP A 255 3.25 -21.59 -4.32
N VAL A 256 2.44 -20.76 -3.68
CA VAL A 256 2.13 -19.40 -4.18
C VAL A 256 3.41 -18.56 -4.28
N GLY A 257 4.28 -18.63 -3.26
CA GLY A 257 5.56 -17.92 -3.29
C GLY A 257 6.48 -18.40 -4.42
N ILE A 258 6.61 -19.72 -4.62
CA ILE A 258 7.42 -20.26 -5.72
C ILE A 258 6.81 -19.88 -7.08
N ALA A 259 5.48 -19.99 -7.23
CA ALA A 259 4.79 -19.67 -8.47
C ALA A 259 4.92 -18.21 -8.89
N SER A 260 5.18 -17.31 -7.95
CA SER A 260 5.31 -15.86 -8.15
C SER A 260 6.75 -15.33 -8.05
N ASP A 261 7.77 -16.19 -8.17
CA ASP A 261 9.20 -15.79 -8.12
C ASP A 261 9.61 -15.08 -6.82
N MET A 262 9.07 -15.49 -5.66
CA MET A 262 9.31 -14.86 -4.37
C MET A 262 10.80 -14.76 -4.05
N GLN A 263 11.28 -13.55 -3.82
CA GLN A 263 12.62 -13.30 -3.27
C GLN A 263 12.54 -13.43 -1.75
N TYR A 264 12.77 -14.65 -1.29
CA TYR A 264 12.68 -15.03 0.10
C TYR A 264 13.80 -14.43 0.96
N SER A 265 13.47 -13.95 2.16
CA SER A 265 14.43 -13.46 3.15
C SER A 265 13.90 -13.67 4.57
N SER A 266 14.81 -13.83 5.53
CA SER A 266 14.51 -13.86 6.96
C SER A 266 14.07 -12.49 7.51
N ASN A 267 14.41 -11.39 6.82
CA ASN A 267 14.04 -10.02 7.19
C ASN A 267 12.81 -9.46 6.45
N GLY A 268 12.19 -10.27 5.57
CA GLY A 268 11.05 -9.85 4.75
C GLY A 268 11.19 -10.36 3.32
N SER A 269 10.19 -11.09 2.84
CA SER A 269 10.14 -11.69 1.50
C SER A 269 9.23 -10.89 0.58
N GLY A 270 9.63 -10.68 -0.67
CA GLY A 270 8.88 -9.85 -1.62
C GLY A 270 8.85 -10.41 -3.03
N THR A 271 7.78 -10.12 -3.74
CA THR A 271 7.61 -10.32 -5.18
C THR A 271 6.60 -9.32 -5.72
N GLN A 272 6.39 -9.30 -7.02
CA GLN A 272 5.41 -8.42 -7.66
C GLN A 272 4.02 -9.08 -7.63
N THR A 273 2.99 -8.28 -7.33
CA THR A 273 1.59 -8.74 -7.27
C THR A 273 1.12 -9.27 -8.63
N GLU A 274 1.58 -8.67 -9.71
CA GLU A 274 1.27 -9.09 -11.07
C GLU A 274 1.77 -10.52 -11.38
N LEU A 275 2.94 -10.91 -10.82
CA LEU A 275 3.44 -12.28 -10.95
C LEU A 275 2.55 -13.29 -10.22
N ALA A 276 2.03 -12.93 -9.04
CA ALA A 276 1.07 -13.76 -8.33
C ALA A 276 -0.26 -13.88 -9.08
N CYS A 277 -0.76 -12.79 -9.67
CA CYS A 277 -1.94 -12.81 -10.54
C CYS A 277 -1.75 -13.69 -11.78
N ARG A 278 -0.58 -13.63 -12.40
CA ARG A 278 -0.20 -14.53 -13.48
C ARG A 278 -0.19 -15.99 -13.04
N ALA A 279 0.39 -16.27 -11.87
CA ALA A 279 0.43 -17.61 -11.30
C ALA A 279 -0.96 -18.19 -11.03
N LEU A 280 -1.93 -17.38 -10.62
CA LEU A 280 -3.30 -17.82 -10.38
C LEU A 280 -3.91 -18.51 -11.59
N TYR A 281 -3.83 -17.91 -12.79
CA TYR A 281 -4.40 -18.55 -13.99
C TYR A 281 -3.47 -19.58 -14.62
N GLN A 282 -2.14 -19.49 -14.44
CA GLN A 282 -1.21 -20.45 -15.03
C GLN A 282 -1.15 -21.76 -14.28
N TYR A 283 -1.19 -21.71 -12.95
CA TYR A 283 -0.94 -22.89 -12.12
C TYR A 283 -2.09 -23.28 -11.21
N PHE A 284 -3.00 -22.36 -10.90
CA PHE A 284 -4.01 -22.57 -9.87
C PHE A 284 -5.46 -22.57 -10.38
N GLY A 285 -5.65 -22.61 -11.71
CA GLY A 285 -6.98 -22.80 -12.30
C GLY A 285 -7.94 -21.63 -12.07
N TYR A 286 -7.41 -20.41 -11.99
CA TYR A 286 -8.21 -19.19 -11.98
C TYR A 286 -8.48 -18.69 -13.39
N ASP A 287 -9.51 -17.85 -13.52
CA ASP A 287 -9.94 -17.31 -14.81
C ASP A 287 -8.85 -16.44 -15.43
N LYS A 288 -8.71 -16.53 -16.75
CA LYS A 288 -7.71 -15.80 -17.52
C LYS A 288 -8.06 -14.33 -17.73
N SER A 289 -9.29 -13.92 -17.36
CA SER A 289 -9.73 -12.53 -17.42
C SER A 289 -9.21 -11.65 -16.30
N ILE A 290 -8.41 -12.19 -15.35
CA ILE A 290 -7.76 -11.40 -14.31
C ILE A 290 -7.06 -10.21 -14.95
N ARG A 291 -7.31 -9.01 -14.40
CA ARG A 291 -6.76 -7.75 -14.91
C ARG A 291 -6.22 -6.89 -13.78
N ILE A 292 -5.23 -6.10 -14.10
CA ILE A 292 -4.68 -5.08 -13.20
C ILE A 292 -5.32 -3.74 -13.52
N VAL A 293 -5.83 -3.06 -12.50
CA VAL A 293 -6.35 -1.70 -12.58
C VAL A 293 -5.51 -0.80 -11.68
N ARG A 294 -5.11 0.32 -12.21
CA ARG A 294 -4.31 1.32 -11.50
C ARG A 294 -5.04 2.66 -11.52
N PRO A 295 -5.17 3.35 -10.38
CA PRO A 295 -5.80 4.67 -10.35
C PRO A 295 -5.08 5.69 -11.23
N ASP A 296 -3.76 5.54 -11.45
CA ASP A 296 -3.00 6.37 -12.41
C ASP A 296 -3.60 6.39 -13.83
N PHE A 297 -4.29 5.32 -14.25
CA PHE A 297 -4.86 5.21 -15.60
C PHE A 297 -6.37 5.44 -15.67
N VAL A 298 -7.10 5.25 -14.59
CA VAL A 298 -8.57 5.33 -14.60
C VAL A 298 -9.11 6.48 -13.74
N GLY A 299 -8.30 7.07 -12.87
CA GLY A 299 -8.72 8.05 -11.87
C GLY A 299 -9.38 7.42 -10.65
N ASP A 300 -9.42 8.17 -9.55
CA ASP A 300 -9.88 7.68 -8.23
C ASP A 300 -11.35 7.25 -8.22
N GLU A 301 -12.23 8.01 -8.89
CA GLU A 301 -13.67 7.75 -8.90
C GLU A 301 -14.01 6.44 -9.64
N GLU A 302 -13.44 6.27 -10.83
CA GLU A 302 -13.60 5.04 -11.60
C GLU A 302 -12.95 3.84 -10.91
N PHE A 303 -11.77 4.03 -10.31
CA PHE A 303 -11.09 3.00 -9.51
C PHE A 303 -11.97 2.52 -8.36
N ALA A 304 -12.52 3.44 -7.56
CA ALA A 304 -13.42 3.11 -6.46
C ALA A 304 -14.72 2.44 -6.94
N SER A 305 -15.25 2.87 -8.09
CA SER A 305 -16.43 2.28 -8.71
C SER A 305 -16.18 0.83 -9.13
N GLN A 306 -15.04 0.54 -9.76
CA GLN A 306 -14.65 -0.81 -10.15
C GLN A 306 -14.38 -1.71 -8.94
N MET A 307 -13.72 -1.20 -7.89
CA MET A 307 -13.53 -1.91 -6.63
C MET A 307 -14.86 -2.32 -6.01
N LEU A 308 -15.82 -1.39 -5.95
CA LEU A 308 -17.16 -1.68 -5.42
C LEU A 308 -17.88 -2.74 -6.26
N ALA A 309 -17.77 -2.68 -7.59
CA ALA A 309 -18.36 -3.67 -8.49
C ALA A 309 -17.80 -5.08 -8.27
N GLU A 310 -16.48 -5.22 -8.00
CA GLU A 310 -15.89 -6.51 -7.64
C GLU A 310 -16.50 -7.07 -6.36
N LEU A 311 -16.58 -6.26 -5.31
CA LEU A 311 -17.15 -6.67 -4.03
C LEU A 311 -18.65 -7.02 -4.14
N GLN A 312 -19.42 -6.28 -4.94
CA GLN A 312 -20.84 -6.58 -5.23
C GLN A 312 -21.02 -7.93 -5.95
N ASN A 313 -20.03 -8.31 -6.77
CA ASN A 313 -20.00 -9.63 -7.42
C ASN A 313 -19.42 -10.73 -6.51
N GLY A 314 -19.16 -10.44 -5.24
CA GLY A 314 -18.64 -11.40 -4.26
C GLY A 314 -17.18 -11.79 -4.51
N ARG A 315 -16.38 -10.91 -5.12
CA ARG A 315 -14.98 -11.13 -5.43
C ARG A 315 -14.09 -10.26 -4.55
N PRO A 316 -13.27 -10.84 -3.67
CA PRO A 316 -12.24 -10.10 -2.94
C PRO A 316 -11.15 -9.64 -3.90
N VAL A 317 -10.63 -8.44 -3.69
CA VAL A 317 -9.66 -7.79 -4.57
C VAL A 317 -8.27 -7.83 -3.93
N LEU A 318 -7.30 -8.37 -4.65
CA LEU A 318 -5.89 -8.34 -4.25
C LEU A 318 -5.32 -6.97 -4.62
N MET A 319 -4.86 -6.24 -3.63
CA MET A 319 -4.28 -4.90 -3.79
C MET A 319 -2.81 -4.88 -3.44
N SER A 320 -2.08 -3.93 -3.98
CA SER A 320 -0.78 -3.53 -3.46
C SER A 320 -0.57 -2.02 -3.58
N GLY A 321 0.33 -1.51 -2.76
CA GLY A 321 0.86 -0.16 -2.81
C GLY A 321 2.36 -0.18 -2.62
N ALA A 322 3.06 0.90 -2.94
CA ALA A 322 4.48 1.04 -2.72
C ALA A 322 4.80 2.40 -2.10
N THR A 323 5.86 2.45 -1.29
CA THR A 323 6.43 3.71 -0.81
C THR A 323 7.18 4.43 -1.93
N THR A 324 7.53 5.70 -1.71
CA THR A 324 8.46 6.45 -2.57
C THR A 324 9.87 5.83 -2.62
N GLN A 325 10.21 4.99 -1.64
CA GLN A 325 11.45 4.19 -1.62
C GLN A 325 11.31 2.86 -2.38
N GLN A 326 10.15 2.62 -3.02
CA GLN A 326 9.81 1.44 -3.81
C GLN A 326 9.68 0.14 -2.99
N GLU A 327 9.45 0.23 -1.69
CA GLU A 327 9.03 -0.90 -0.89
C GLU A 327 7.54 -1.13 -1.09
N GLY A 328 7.20 -2.26 -1.72
CA GLY A 328 5.81 -2.59 -2.08
C GLY A 328 5.21 -3.61 -1.13
N HIS A 329 3.94 -3.44 -0.78
CA HIS A 329 3.20 -4.36 0.09
C HIS A 329 1.84 -4.73 -0.50
N ALA A 330 1.44 -6.00 -0.35
CA ALA A 330 0.16 -6.52 -0.81
C ALA A 330 -0.79 -6.83 0.36
N PHE A 331 -2.10 -6.68 0.11
CA PHE A 331 -3.18 -6.89 1.06
C PHE A 331 -4.49 -7.19 0.31
N VAL A 332 -5.58 -7.47 1.03
CA VAL A 332 -6.87 -7.79 0.40
C VAL A 332 -7.92 -6.76 0.78
N CYS A 333 -8.61 -6.21 -0.22
CA CYS A 333 -9.84 -5.48 -0.04
C CYS A 333 -11.03 -6.43 -0.22
N ASP A 334 -11.89 -6.53 0.79
CA ASP A 334 -12.91 -7.57 0.83
C ASP A 334 -14.29 -7.14 1.37
N GLY A 335 -14.50 -5.85 1.60
CA GLY A 335 -15.78 -5.35 2.10
C GLY A 335 -15.98 -3.87 1.83
N TYR A 336 -17.20 -3.37 2.10
CA TYR A 336 -17.61 -1.98 1.91
C TYR A 336 -18.64 -1.58 2.95
N ASP A 337 -18.50 -0.43 3.59
CA ASP A 337 -19.40 0.01 4.67
C ASP A 337 -20.73 0.64 4.20
N GLY A 338 -20.83 1.01 2.92
CA GLY A 338 -21.97 1.75 2.35
C GLY A 338 -21.79 3.27 2.35
N GLU A 339 -20.73 3.80 2.94
CA GLU A 339 -20.45 5.24 3.10
C GLU A 339 -19.10 5.67 2.47
N GLY A 340 -18.46 4.80 1.67
CA GLY A 340 -17.23 5.11 0.93
C GLY A 340 -15.95 4.62 1.60
N PHE A 341 -16.05 3.70 2.56
CA PHE A 341 -14.89 3.04 3.15
C PHE A 341 -14.87 1.56 2.78
N PHE A 342 -13.71 1.07 2.38
CA PHE A 342 -13.47 -0.29 1.96
C PHE A 342 -12.78 -1.06 3.08
N HIS A 343 -13.23 -2.29 3.35
CA HIS A 343 -12.61 -3.14 4.36
C HIS A 343 -11.30 -3.72 3.82
N ILE A 344 -10.23 -3.56 4.58
CA ILE A 344 -8.88 -4.02 4.24
C ILE A 344 -8.42 -5.09 5.25
N ASN A 345 -7.99 -6.23 4.73
CA ASN A 345 -7.30 -7.27 5.46
C ASN A 345 -5.79 -7.17 5.15
N TRP A 346 -5.02 -6.72 6.10
CA TRP A 346 -3.59 -6.45 5.93
C TRP A 346 -2.71 -7.69 5.85
N GLY A 347 -3.20 -8.89 6.18
CA GLY A 347 -2.41 -10.11 6.16
C GLY A 347 -1.46 -10.27 7.37
N TRP A 348 -1.81 -9.67 8.51
CA TRP A 348 -1.06 -9.71 9.78
C TRP A 348 -1.89 -10.30 10.92
N GLY A 349 -2.51 -11.46 10.65
CA GLY A 349 -3.30 -12.17 11.66
C GLY A 349 -4.55 -11.42 12.13
N GLY A 350 -5.08 -10.51 11.31
CA GLY A 350 -6.22 -9.66 11.64
C GLY A 350 -5.85 -8.37 12.39
N SER A 351 -4.58 -8.18 12.75
CA SER A 351 -4.14 -6.93 13.37
C SER A 351 -4.41 -5.75 12.45
N SER A 352 -4.97 -4.69 13.01
CA SER A 352 -5.26 -3.42 12.32
C SER A 352 -6.21 -3.51 11.12
N ASN A 353 -6.88 -4.64 10.89
CA ASN A 353 -7.93 -4.74 9.88
C ASN A 353 -9.04 -3.71 10.16
N GLY A 354 -9.60 -3.11 9.12
CA GLY A 354 -10.60 -2.07 9.27
C GLY A 354 -11.10 -1.52 7.95
N TYR A 355 -11.82 -0.42 7.99
CA TYR A 355 -12.39 0.26 6.84
C TYR A 355 -11.58 1.51 6.52
N PHE A 356 -11.15 1.64 5.28
CA PHE A 356 -10.25 2.69 4.80
C PHE A 356 -10.80 3.35 3.55
N ALA A 357 -10.59 4.66 3.42
CA ALA A 357 -10.80 5.35 2.16
C ALA A 357 -9.74 4.91 1.13
N LEU A 358 -10.09 4.84 -0.14
CA LEU A 358 -9.10 4.54 -1.20
C LEU A 358 -8.24 5.76 -1.54
N SER A 359 -8.67 6.96 -1.19
CA SER A 359 -7.94 8.22 -1.37
C SER A 359 -8.20 9.15 -0.18
N ALA A 360 -7.19 9.92 0.24
CA ALA A 360 -7.33 10.97 1.24
C ALA A 360 -7.98 12.24 0.66
N LEU A 361 -8.11 12.34 -0.66
CA LEU A 361 -8.69 13.49 -1.34
C LEU A 361 -10.21 13.51 -1.15
N ASP A 362 -10.78 14.71 -0.96
CA ASP A 362 -12.21 14.90 -0.78
C ASP A 362 -12.85 15.27 -2.13
N PRO A 363 -13.58 14.36 -2.80
CA PRO A 363 -14.16 14.62 -4.11
C PRO A 363 -15.17 15.79 -4.11
N ASP A 364 -15.83 16.06 -2.96
CA ASP A 364 -16.79 17.17 -2.83
C ASP A 364 -16.12 18.54 -2.74
N LYS A 365 -14.82 18.59 -2.39
CA LYS A 365 -14.04 19.83 -2.27
C LYS A 365 -13.17 20.13 -3.48
N GLN A 366 -12.91 19.13 -4.33
CA GLN A 366 -12.04 19.29 -5.50
C GLN A 366 -12.72 19.85 -6.74
N GLY A 367 -13.95 20.29 -6.73
CA GLY A 367 -14.64 20.84 -7.88
C GLY A 367 -14.51 19.98 -9.16
N MET A 368 -15.55 19.84 -10.00
CA MET A 368 -15.48 19.13 -11.28
C MET A 368 -14.41 19.80 -12.17
N GLY A 369 -13.21 19.24 -12.23
CA GLY A 369 -12.07 19.79 -12.98
C GLY A 369 -10.73 19.72 -12.23
N GLY A 370 -10.65 19.09 -11.07
CA GLY A 370 -9.41 18.95 -10.26
C GLY A 370 -8.32 18.05 -10.88
N ALA A 371 -8.43 17.68 -12.14
CA ALA A 371 -7.36 17.04 -12.91
C ALA A 371 -6.49 18.07 -13.66
N ALA A 372 -6.30 19.25 -13.11
CA ALA A 372 -5.50 20.30 -13.73
C ALA A 372 -4.02 20.30 -13.34
N SER A 373 -3.48 19.21 -12.94
CA SER A 373 -2.06 18.90 -13.10
C SER A 373 -1.96 17.39 -13.13
N GLY A 374 -1.63 16.84 -14.27
CA GLY A 374 -1.44 15.41 -14.51
C GLY A 374 -0.32 14.77 -13.72
N GLN A 375 -0.23 15.04 -12.45
CA GLN A 375 0.65 14.34 -11.53
C GLN A 375 -0.19 13.37 -10.73
N GLY A 376 -0.40 12.17 -11.29
CA GLY A 376 -0.91 11.03 -10.59
C GLY A 376 0.04 10.64 -9.46
N PHE A 377 -0.42 10.79 -8.21
CA PHE A 377 0.38 10.50 -7.01
C PHE A 377 0.10 9.11 -6.42
N HIS A 378 -0.30 8.20 -7.26
CA HIS A 378 -0.57 6.81 -6.88
C HIS A 378 0.72 5.98 -6.98
N VAL A 379 1.70 6.24 -6.11
CA VAL A 379 2.96 5.49 -6.15
C VAL A 379 2.67 4.01 -5.91
N GLY A 380 2.64 3.25 -7.02
CA GLY A 380 2.55 1.81 -7.02
C GLY A 380 1.22 1.20 -6.55
N VAL A 381 0.14 1.98 -6.40
CA VAL A 381 -1.19 1.43 -6.09
C VAL A 381 -1.73 0.67 -7.30
N LEU A 382 -2.14 -0.56 -7.08
CA LEU A 382 -2.84 -1.38 -8.04
C LEU A 382 -3.87 -2.29 -7.37
N ALA A 383 -4.88 -2.70 -8.14
CA ALA A 383 -5.87 -3.70 -7.77
C ALA A 383 -5.94 -4.78 -8.84
N ALA A 384 -5.86 -6.04 -8.42
CA ALA A 384 -6.13 -7.17 -9.29
C ALA A 384 -7.61 -7.56 -9.16
N MET A 385 -8.31 -7.46 -10.25
CA MET A 385 -9.75 -7.67 -10.36
C MET A 385 -10.08 -8.92 -11.19
N ASP A 386 -11.33 -9.37 -11.15
CA ASP A 386 -11.82 -10.60 -11.78
C ASP A 386 -11.13 -11.88 -11.24
N ILE A 387 -10.65 -11.88 -10.01
CA ILE A 387 -10.05 -13.07 -9.39
C ILE A 387 -11.18 -14.04 -8.97
N ARG A 388 -11.37 -15.09 -9.76
CA ARG A 388 -12.37 -16.13 -9.56
C ARG A 388 -11.89 -17.47 -10.16
N PRO A 389 -12.47 -18.61 -9.77
CA PRO A 389 -12.23 -19.88 -10.46
C PRO A 389 -12.50 -19.79 -11.97
N ASP A 390 -11.76 -20.55 -12.77
CA ASP A 390 -11.84 -20.51 -14.25
C ASP A 390 -13.27 -20.78 -14.75
N GLU A 391 -13.85 -19.83 -15.45
CA GLU A 391 -15.15 -19.88 -16.10
C GLU A 391 -15.02 -19.80 -17.65
N GLY A 392 -13.79 -19.90 -18.16
CA GLY A 392 -13.51 -19.89 -19.60
C GLY A 392 -13.21 -18.50 -20.15
N GLY A 393 -12.80 -17.56 -19.33
CA GLY A 393 -12.34 -16.24 -19.74
C GLY A 393 -11.10 -16.30 -20.64
N SER A 394 -10.88 -15.23 -21.40
CA SER A 394 -9.73 -15.11 -22.30
C SER A 394 -8.66 -14.25 -21.67
N LEU A 395 -7.40 -14.56 -21.95
CA LEU A 395 -6.28 -13.69 -21.64
C LEU A 395 -6.48 -12.32 -22.28
N LEU A 396 -6.27 -11.29 -21.51
CA LEU A 396 -6.21 -9.93 -22.03
C LEU A 396 -4.92 -9.77 -22.87
N PRO A 397 -4.96 -8.96 -23.94
CA PRO A 397 -3.77 -8.69 -24.75
C PRO A 397 -2.68 -8.02 -23.89
N THR A 398 -1.44 -8.30 -24.24
CA THR A 398 -0.28 -7.60 -23.67
C THR A 398 -0.37 -6.11 -23.97
N SER A 399 -0.17 -5.28 -22.98
CA SER A 399 -0.24 -3.83 -23.14
C SER A 399 0.87 -3.14 -22.36
N LEU A 400 1.48 -2.14 -22.99
CA LEU A 400 2.31 -1.15 -22.31
C LEU A 400 1.47 0.11 -22.07
N GLY A 401 1.89 0.93 -21.11
CA GLY A 401 1.28 2.22 -20.83
C GLY A 401 2.29 3.17 -20.20
N CYS A 402 1.99 4.47 -20.17
CA CYS A 402 2.79 5.46 -19.45
C CYS A 402 1.89 6.31 -18.56
N THR A 403 2.39 6.65 -17.36
CA THR A 403 1.58 7.40 -16.38
C THR A 403 1.43 8.87 -16.72
N GLU A 404 2.40 9.43 -17.43
CA GLU A 404 2.35 10.81 -17.93
C GLU A 404 2.74 10.84 -19.40
N TYR A 405 2.10 11.71 -20.17
CA TYR A 405 2.39 11.91 -21.58
C TYR A 405 2.09 13.34 -21.95
N TYR A 406 3.12 14.11 -22.29
CA TYR A 406 2.95 15.51 -22.64
C TYR A 406 4.07 16.04 -23.52
N MET A 407 3.78 17.10 -24.27
CA MET A 407 4.77 17.78 -25.09
C MET A 407 5.55 18.81 -24.28
N THR A 408 6.89 18.75 -24.36
CA THR A 408 7.80 19.71 -23.70
C THR A 408 8.18 20.87 -24.60
N THR A 409 7.74 20.89 -25.86
CA THR A 409 8.00 21.93 -26.85
C THR A 409 6.83 22.92 -26.90
N SER A 410 7.05 24.18 -27.35
CA SER A 410 6.00 25.17 -27.48
C SER A 410 4.91 24.74 -28.47
N THR A 411 3.66 25.16 -28.19
CA THR A 411 2.46 24.84 -29.00
C THR A 411 2.52 25.35 -30.44
N THR A 412 3.37 26.34 -30.74
CA THR A 412 3.65 26.80 -32.09
C THR A 412 5.15 26.65 -32.41
N THR A 413 5.46 25.94 -33.48
CA THR A 413 6.83 25.64 -33.90
C THR A 413 6.94 25.54 -35.42
N THR A 414 8.05 25.01 -35.95
CA THR A 414 8.22 24.75 -37.39
C THR A 414 8.48 23.25 -37.64
N THR A 415 8.20 22.80 -38.87
CA THR A 415 8.36 21.41 -39.27
C THR A 415 9.80 20.88 -39.12
N ASP A 416 10.82 21.74 -39.16
CA ASP A 416 12.25 21.43 -38.97
C ASP A 416 12.72 21.56 -37.51
N SER A 417 11.88 22.08 -36.63
CA SER A 417 12.18 22.15 -35.21
C SER A 417 12.09 20.76 -34.54
N ASN A 418 12.92 20.54 -33.55
CA ASN A 418 12.83 19.33 -32.72
C ASN A 418 11.63 19.45 -31.78
N ILE A 419 10.71 18.52 -31.90
CA ILE A 419 9.58 18.31 -31.01
C ILE A 419 9.98 17.21 -30.05
N ASN A 420 9.74 17.37 -28.77
CA ASN A 420 9.96 16.33 -27.77
C ASN A 420 8.69 16.03 -27.01
N ILE A 421 8.29 14.77 -27.03
CA ILE A 421 7.19 14.24 -26.23
C ILE A 421 7.81 13.47 -25.07
N HIS A 422 7.43 13.82 -23.87
CA HIS A 422 7.87 13.14 -22.65
C HIS A 422 6.84 12.12 -22.20
N ALA A 423 7.30 10.93 -21.81
CA ALA A 423 6.49 9.88 -21.18
C ALA A 423 7.15 9.41 -19.89
N GLU A 424 6.42 9.44 -18.79
CA GLU A 424 6.88 8.97 -17.48
C GLU A 424 6.40 7.54 -17.24
N LYS A 425 7.23 6.71 -16.60
CA LYS A 425 6.95 5.30 -16.27
C LYS A 425 6.33 4.50 -17.44
N LEU A 426 7.07 4.38 -18.55
CA LEU A 426 6.67 3.43 -19.58
C LEU A 426 6.75 2.00 -19.01
N CYS A 427 5.60 1.39 -18.73
CA CYS A 427 5.51 0.14 -17.99
C CYS A 427 4.66 -0.91 -18.70
N ASN A 428 4.92 -2.18 -18.40
CA ASN A 428 4.01 -3.25 -18.72
C ASN A 428 2.82 -3.19 -17.73
N ILE A 429 1.63 -2.90 -18.24
CA ILE A 429 0.40 -2.78 -17.47
C ILE A 429 -0.45 -4.07 -17.49
N GLY A 430 0.01 -5.10 -18.20
CA GLY A 430 -0.67 -6.40 -18.31
C GLY A 430 -0.09 -7.48 -17.39
N LEU A 431 -0.54 -8.72 -17.61
CA LEU A 431 -0.11 -9.91 -16.87
C LEU A 431 0.71 -10.87 -17.74
N GLN A 432 1.09 -10.47 -18.94
CA GLN A 432 1.96 -11.21 -19.83
C GLN A 432 3.20 -10.39 -20.15
N ASP A 433 4.33 -11.07 -20.29
CA ASP A 433 5.56 -10.42 -20.76
C ASP A 433 5.32 -9.86 -22.16
N TRP A 434 5.66 -8.60 -22.37
CA TRP A 434 5.65 -8.04 -23.71
C TRP A 434 6.90 -8.51 -24.45
N GLU A 435 6.71 -9.28 -25.50
CA GLU A 435 7.79 -9.99 -26.21
C GLU A 435 8.68 -9.07 -27.06
N GLY A 436 8.40 -7.78 -27.07
CA GLY A 436 9.18 -6.79 -27.78
C GLY A 436 8.51 -6.26 -29.04
N GLY A 437 9.13 -5.23 -29.64
CA GLY A 437 8.65 -4.52 -30.78
C GLY A 437 9.07 -3.07 -30.82
N TYR A 438 8.34 -2.25 -31.56
CA TYR A 438 8.60 -0.81 -31.61
C TYR A 438 7.63 -0.07 -30.69
N VAL A 439 8.15 0.86 -29.92
CA VAL A 439 7.38 1.78 -29.08
C VAL A 439 7.77 3.21 -29.44
N GLY A 440 6.82 4.08 -29.65
CA GLY A 440 7.11 5.44 -30.04
C GLY A 440 5.89 6.31 -30.23
N VAL A 441 6.11 7.50 -30.72
CA VAL A 441 5.09 8.46 -31.09
C VAL A 441 4.99 8.53 -32.61
N ALA A 442 3.80 8.34 -33.12
CA ALA A 442 3.52 8.33 -34.55
C ALA A 442 2.54 9.44 -34.93
N VAL A 443 2.70 9.94 -36.16
CA VAL A 443 1.79 10.88 -36.83
C VAL A 443 0.70 10.08 -37.53
N PHE A 444 -0.53 10.44 -37.29
CA PHE A 444 -1.72 9.96 -37.98
C PHE A 444 -2.39 11.09 -38.75
N ASP A 445 -2.98 10.77 -39.88
CA ASP A 445 -3.78 11.73 -40.65
C ASP A 445 -5.22 11.81 -40.09
N ASN A 446 -6.02 12.76 -40.57
CA ASN A 446 -7.41 12.98 -40.16
C ASN A 446 -8.39 11.83 -40.52
N ASN A 447 -7.91 10.72 -41.08
CA ASN A 447 -8.67 9.49 -41.31
C ASN A 447 -8.14 8.34 -40.43
N ASP A 448 -7.43 8.63 -39.36
CA ASP A 448 -6.79 7.67 -38.47
C ASP A 448 -5.79 6.71 -39.19
N GLN A 449 -5.18 7.16 -40.28
CA GLN A 449 -4.20 6.37 -40.99
C GLN A 449 -2.79 6.73 -40.51
N PHE A 450 -2.00 5.73 -40.19
CA PHE A 450 -0.59 5.92 -39.88
C PHE A 450 0.10 6.66 -41.03
N TYR A 451 0.70 7.81 -40.74
CA TYR A 451 1.39 8.64 -41.72
C TYR A 451 2.91 8.45 -41.66
N SER A 452 3.50 8.67 -40.47
CA SER A 452 4.93 8.52 -40.24
C SER A 452 5.23 8.36 -38.73
N TRP A 453 6.44 8.00 -38.40
CA TRP A 453 6.94 8.12 -37.03
C TRP A 453 7.43 9.56 -36.77
N LEU A 454 7.12 10.10 -35.59
CA LEU A 454 7.88 11.18 -35.00
C LEU A 454 9.19 10.62 -34.44
N CYS A 455 9.10 9.60 -33.58
CA CYS A 455 10.19 8.86 -32.99
C CYS A 455 9.74 7.43 -32.67
N ALA A 456 10.62 6.46 -32.83
CA ALA A 456 10.36 5.09 -32.40
C ALA A 456 11.63 4.45 -31.84
N TYR A 457 11.48 3.69 -30.78
CA TYR A 457 12.52 2.86 -30.19
C TYR A 457 12.25 1.39 -30.48
N ASP A 458 13.32 0.67 -30.78
CA ASP A 458 13.31 -0.80 -30.90
C ASP A 458 13.54 -1.39 -29.51
N LEU A 459 12.50 -1.98 -28.94
CA LEU A 459 12.52 -2.70 -27.67
C LEU A 459 12.42 -4.21 -27.93
N SER A 460 13.25 -4.72 -28.84
CA SER A 460 13.24 -6.15 -29.24
C SER A 460 13.51 -7.12 -28.10
N ASP A 461 14.13 -6.67 -27.00
CA ASP A 461 14.34 -7.47 -25.79
C ASP A 461 13.05 -7.64 -24.95
N GLY A 462 11.98 -6.92 -25.31
CA GLY A 462 10.70 -6.96 -24.61
C GLY A 462 10.68 -6.17 -23.30
N LEU A 463 9.55 -6.26 -22.60
CA LEU A 463 9.38 -5.70 -21.26
C LEU A 463 8.56 -6.69 -20.39
N PRO A 464 9.22 -7.37 -19.44
CA PRO A 464 8.55 -8.34 -18.58
C PRO A 464 7.46 -7.69 -17.70
N VAL A 465 6.54 -8.52 -17.22
CA VAL A 465 5.51 -8.13 -16.25
C VAL A 465 6.14 -7.44 -15.03
N GLY A 466 5.58 -6.31 -14.63
CA GLY A 466 6.02 -5.52 -13.47
C GLY A 466 7.29 -4.69 -13.70
N TYR A 467 7.86 -4.67 -14.89
CA TYR A 467 9.00 -3.82 -15.25
C TYR A 467 8.57 -2.53 -15.93
N TYR A 468 9.39 -1.49 -15.78
CA TYR A 468 9.14 -0.18 -16.38
C TYR A 468 10.45 0.57 -16.67
N TYR A 469 10.36 1.53 -17.58
CA TYR A 469 11.38 2.57 -17.78
C TYR A 469 10.90 3.83 -17.02
N PRO A 470 11.75 4.48 -16.19
CA PRO A 470 11.32 5.61 -15.36
C PRO A 470 10.78 6.77 -16.18
N SER A 471 11.50 7.12 -17.26
CA SER A 471 11.10 8.15 -18.20
C SER A 471 11.65 7.87 -19.58
N VAL A 472 10.92 8.27 -20.63
CA VAL A 472 11.31 8.13 -22.03
C VAL A 472 10.94 9.39 -22.78
N ASP A 473 11.91 10.00 -23.47
CA ASP A 473 11.71 11.13 -24.37
C ASP A 473 11.59 10.63 -25.82
N PHE A 474 10.65 11.17 -26.58
CA PHE A 474 10.45 10.89 -28.00
C PHE A 474 10.73 12.14 -28.84
N PRO A 475 12.03 12.45 -29.11
CA PRO A 475 12.42 13.61 -29.90
C PRO A 475 12.26 13.33 -31.40
N GLY A 476 11.79 14.31 -32.16
CA GLY A 476 11.70 14.18 -33.62
C GLY A 476 11.36 15.50 -34.32
N THR A 477 11.27 15.46 -35.65
CA THR A 477 10.85 16.58 -36.47
C THR A 477 9.68 16.16 -37.38
N LEU A 478 8.86 17.10 -37.77
CA LEU A 478 7.76 16.90 -38.72
C LEU A 478 8.15 17.23 -40.17
N ASN A 479 9.45 17.21 -40.46
CA ASN A 479 9.95 17.49 -41.80
C ASN A 479 9.36 16.57 -42.87
N GLY A 480 8.86 17.14 -43.94
CA GLY A 480 8.27 16.40 -45.07
C GLY A 480 6.80 16.05 -44.90
N ILE A 481 6.17 16.48 -43.79
CA ILE A 481 4.71 16.37 -43.62
C ILE A 481 4.07 17.49 -44.48
N ALA A 482 3.07 17.14 -45.25
CA ALA A 482 2.33 18.07 -46.09
C ALA A 482 1.42 19.01 -45.28
N ASP A 483 0.97 20.09 -45.85
CA ASP A 483 -0.06 20.94 -45.26
C ASP A 483 -1.33 20.13 -44.99
N GLY A 484 -1.84 20.22 -43.74
CA GLY A 484 -2.98 19.42 -43.30
C GLY A 484 -3.08 19.31 -41.77
N GLU A 485 -4.04 18.55 -41.34
CA GLU A 485 -4.33 18.26 -39.94
C GLU A 485 -3.87 16.86 -39.60
N TYR A 486 -3.28 16.69 -38.45
CA TYR A 486 -2.63 15.45 -38.00
C TYR A 486 -2.74 15.29 -36.49
N THR A 487 -2.48 14.07 -36.05
CA THR A 487 -2.45 13.73 -34.61
C THR A 487 -1.18 12.99 -34.28
N LEU A 488 -0.50 13.35 -33.19
CA LEU A 488 0.54 12.56 -32.57
C LEU A 488 -0.07 11.60 -31.55
N ILE A 489 0.20 10.32 -31.72
CA ILE A 489 -0.35 9.27 -30.86
C ILE A 489 0.80 8.36 -30.38
N PRO A 490 0.91 8.06 -29.07
CA PRO A 490 1.83 7.05 -28.58
C PRO A 490 1.33 5.66 -28.96
N ILE A 491 2.18 4.87 -29.59
CA ILE A 491 1.81 3.55 -30.09
C ILE A 491 2.90 2.50 -29.82
N MET A 492 2.48 1.25 -29.75
CA MET A 492 3.35 0.08 -29.86
C MET A 492 3.01 -0.71 -31.12
N VAL A 493 4.03 -1.32 -31.72
CA VAL A 493 3.89 -2.10 -32.96
C VAL A 493 4.50 -3.48 -32.75
N ASN A 494 3.73 -4.52 -32.98
CA ASN A 494 4.22 -5.88 -32.97
C ASN A 494 5.07 -6.14 -34.23
N PRO A 495 6.35 -6.52 -34.12
CA PRO A 495 7.23 -6.65 -35.26
C PRO A 495 6.87 -7.82 -36.18
N SER A 496 6.15 -8.83 -35.67
CA SER A 496 5.78 -10.03 -36.42
C SER A 496 4.47 -9.87 -37.20
N THR A 497 3.49 -9.18 -36.60
CA THR A 497 2.15 -8.98 -37.18
C THR A 497 1.98 -7.60 -37.80
N TYR A 498 2.86 -6.64 -37.46
CA TYR A 498 2.74 -5.21 -37.78
C TYR A 498 1.43 -4.58 -37.26
N GLU A 499 0.86 -5.18 -36.23
CA GLU A 499 -0.31 -4.64 -35.55
C GLU A 499 0.09 -3.41 -34.75
N ILE A 500 -0.65 -2.32 -34.99
CA ILE A 500 -0.47 -1.05 -34.26
C ILE A 500 -1.48 -1.01 -33.12
N THR A 501 -1.03 -0.76 -31.94
CA THR A 501 -1.87 -0.57 -30.74
C THR A 501 -1.54 0.77 -30.11
N LYS A 502 -2.56 1.58 -29.80
CA LYS A 502 -2.37 2.82 -29.02
C LYS A 502 -1.86 2.48 -27.63
N LEU A 503 -0.90 3.25 -27.16
CA LEU A 503 -0.34 3.11 -25.82
C LEU A 503 -1.25 3.87 -24.83
N PRO A 504 -1.89 3.22 -23.85
CA PRO A 504 -2.62 3.91 -22.79
C PRO A 504 -1.75 4.94 -22.06
N VAL A 505 -2.32 6.10 -21.80
CA VAL A 505 -1.70 7.16 -21.00
C VAL A 505 -2.46 7.35 -19.71
N GLY A 506 -1.79 7.93 -18.71
CA GLY A 506 -2.38 8.17 -17.40
C GLY A 506 -3.60 9.09 -17.44
N TYR A 507 -4.44 8.93 -16.44
CA TYR A 507 -5.65 9.74 -16.29
C TYR A 507 -5.31 11.25 -16.21
N GLY A 508 -6.03 12.04 -16.99
CA GLY A 508 -5.80 13.49 -17.09
C GLY A 508 -4.79 13.92 -18.16
N PHE A 509 -4.12 13.00 -18.84
CA PHE A 509 -3.26 13.29 -19.97
C PHE A 509 -3.96 13.01 -21.30
N GLU A 510 -3.74 13.87 -22.29
CA GLU A 510 -4.28 13.69 -23.63
C GLU A 510 -3.43 12.67 -24.40
N GLN A 511 -4.02 11.54 -24.78
CA GLN A 511 -3.39 10.51 -25.60
C GLN A 511 -3.14 10.97 -27.02
N GLU A 512 -3.98 11.86 -27.54
CA GLU A 512 -4.01 12.34 -28.92
C GLU A 512 -3.67 13.83 -28.95
N LEU A 513 -2.47 14.18 -29.43
CA LEU A 513 -2.03 15.56 -29.55
C LEU A 513 -2.26 16.03 -31.00
N HIS A 514 -3.34 16.75 -31.23
CA HIS A 514 -3.72 17.26 -32.54
C HIS A 514 -2.83 18.43 -32.97
N PHE A 515 -2.50 18.51 -34.26
CA PHE A 515 -1.73 19.61 -34.82
C PHE A 515 -2.06 19.88 -36.29
N THR A 516 -1.82 21.11 -36.71
CA THR A 516 -1.99 21.57 -38.12
C THR A 516 -0.63 21.96 -38.65
N VAL A 517 -0.34 21.56 -39.90
CA VAL A 517 0.80 22.00 -40.71
C VAL A 517 0.34 22.96 -41.80
N SER A 518 0.93 24.15 -41.85
CA SER A 518 0.75 25.14 -42.90
C SER A 518 2.07 25.71 -43.36
N GLY A 519 2.55 25.31 -44.53
CA GLY A 519 3.90 25.60 -45.00
C GLY A 519 4.98 25.00 -44.07
N SER A 520 5.77 25.83 -43.43
CA SER A 520 6.73 25.37 -42.42
C SER A 520 6.22 25.55 -40.95
N THR A 521 5.05 26.08 -40.74
CA THR A 521 4.51 26.33 -39.40
C THR A 521 3.70 25.14 -38.94
N VAL A 522 3.92 24.75 -37.68
CA VAL A 522 3.18 23.70 -36.98
C VAL A 522 2.51 24.32 -35.76
N VAL A 523 1.21 24.12 -35.62
CA VAL A 523 0.44 24.60 -34.46
C VAL A 523 -0.23 23.37 -33.80
N PHE A 524 0.04 23.15 -32.54
CA PHE A 524 -0.62 22.15 -31.70
C PHE A 524 -1.85 22.76 -31.03
N GLY A 525 -2.94 22.07 -31.01
CA GLY A 525 -4.19 22.45 -30.34
C GLY A 525 -5.43 22.05 -31.16
N ASN A 526 -6.47 21.67 -30.47
CA ASN A 526 -7.84 21.32 -30.79
C ASN A 526 -8.10 20.35 -31.97
N ASP A 527 -8.94 19.34 -31.68
CA ASP A 527 -9.41 18.27 -32.55
C ASP A 527 -10.04 18.86 -33.83
N PRO A 528 -9.59 18.42 -35.05
CA PRO A 528 -10.22 18.80 -36.34
C PRO A 528 -11.66 18.31 -36.50
N GLY A 529 -12.11 17.38 -35.61
CA GLY A 529 -13.49 16.85 -35.64
C GLY A 529 -14.58 17.87 -35.32
N ASP A 530 -14.22 19.02 -34.81
CA ASP A 530 -15.11 20.12 -34.42
C ASP A 530 -15.19 21.24 -35.45
N GLN A 531 -14.96 20.96 -36.75
CA GLN A 531 -15.34 21.91 -37.78
C GLN A 531 -16.83 21.76 -38.10
N PRO A 532 -17.69 22.75 -37.82
CA PRO A 532 -19.10 22.69 -38.21
C PRO A 532 -19.22 22.67 -39.69
N GLY A 533 -19.93 21.68 -40.23
CA GLY A 533 -20.43 21.73 -41.60
C GLY A 533 -21.23 23.00 -41.85
N GLY A 534 -20.83 23.77 -42.88
CA GLY A 534 -21.20 25.11 -43.19
C GLY A 534 -22.58 25.54 -42.76
N ASP A 535 -22.59 26.44 -41.80
CA ASP A 535 -23.71 27.33 -41.50
C ASP A 535 -23.13 28.74 -41.20
N PRO A 536 -23.87 29.83 -41.22
CA PRO A 536 -23.43 31.15 -41.60
C PRO A 536 -22.29 31.69 -40.76
N GLU A 537 -21.44 32.54 -41.34
CA GLU A 537 -20.32 33.24 -40.68
C GLU A 537 -20.62 33.52 -39.21
N PRO A 538 -19.76 33.04 -38.27
CA PRO A 538 -19.98 33.28 -36.85
C PRO A 538 -20.06 34.77 -36.62
N GLU A 539 -21.11 35.25 -35.92
CA GLU A 539 -21.11 36.59 -35.33
C GLU A 539 -19.84 36.70 -34.53
N GLU A 540 -18.87 37.51 -35.03
CA GLU A 540 -17.66 37.87 -34.26
C GLU A 540 -18.09 38.72 -33.04
N TYR A 541 -17.82 38.23 -31.85
CA TYR A 541 -18.03 38.97 -30.62
C TYR A 541 -16.70 39.65 -30.15
N PRO A 542 -16.40 40.85 -30.65
CA PRO A 542 -15.14 41.51 -30.26
C PRO A 542 -15.19 41.92 -28.82
N ILE A 543 -14.14 41.62 -28.09
CA ILE A 543 -13.90 42.21 -26.74
C ILE A 543 -13.38 43.62 -26.89
N THR A 544 -14.08 44.56 -26.27
CA THR A 544 -13.70 45.98 -26.23
C THR A 544 -13.58 46.47 -24.80
N ASN A 545 -12.91 47.59 -24.58
CA ASN A 545 -12.72 48.23 -23.27
C ASN A 545 -12.15 47.25 -22.21
N PHE A 546 -11.23 46.35 -22.63
CA PHE A 546 -10.56 45.43 -21.72
C PHE A 546 -9.56 46.20 -20.85
N GLU A 547 -9.78 46.18 -19.55
CA GLU A 547 -8.90 46.78 -18.54
C GLU A 547 -8.59 45.74 -17.47
N ALA A 548 -7.31 45.65 -17.07
CA ALA A 548 -6.87 44.84 -15.92
C ALA A 548 -5.95 45.70 -15.03
N HIS A 549 -6.13 45.66 -13.72
CA HIS A 549 -5.34 46.41 -12.75
C HIS A 549 -5.26 45.65 -11.41
N VAL A 550 -4.35 46.09 -10.55
CA VAL A 550 -4.13 45.48 -9.23
C VAL A 550 -4.67 46.38 -8.13
N GLU A 551 -5.38 45.80 -7.16
CA GLU A 551 -5.82 46.42 -5.93
C GLU A 551 -5.29 45.64 -4.73
N GLY A 552 -4.18 46.10 -4.14
CA GLY A 552 -3.47 45.35 -3.10
C GLY A 552 -2.94 44.02 -3.69
N THR A 553 -3.36 42.88 -3.16
CA THR A 553 -3.03 41.53 -3.69
C THR A 553 -4.11 40.95 -4.60
N ALA A 554 -5.04 41.80 -5.09
CA ALA A 554 -6.08 41.32 -5.99
C ALA A 554 -5.87 41.86 -7.40
N ILE A 555 -6.11 41.03 -8.41
CA ILE A 555 -6.24 41.41 -9.81
C ILE A 555 -7.70 41.66 -10.09
N CYS A 556 -8.01 42.83 -10.58
CA CYS A 556 -9.34 43.24 -11.06
C CYS A 556 -9.30 43.41 -12.57
N PHE A 557 -10.30 42.94 -13.30
CA PHE A 557 -10.42 43.17 -14.73
C PHE A 557 -11.87 43.36 -15.15
N SER A 558 -12.06 44.06 -16.24
CA SER A 558 -13.36 44.31 -16.86
C SER A 558 -13.22 44.46 -18.36
N PHE A 559 -14.28 44.16 -19.10
CA PHE A 559 -14.35 44.28 -20.53
C PHE A 559 -15.79 44.44 -21.01
N GLU A 560 -16.01 44.77 -22.28
CA GLU A 560 -17.31 44.80 -22.93
C GLU A 560 -17.33 43.84 -24.10
N CYS A 561 -18.30 42.92 -24.11
CA CYS A 561 -18.53 41.94 -25.17
C CYS A 561 -19.96 41.42 -25.05
N ASP A 562 -20.62 41.18 -26.21
CA ASP A 562 -22.00 40.67 -26.27
C ASP A 562 -22.07 39.12 -26.31
N ALA A 563 -20.95 38.40 -26.22
CA ALA A 563 -20.93 36.95 -26.16
C ALA A 563 -21.64 36.42 -24.89
N PRO A 564 -22.28 35.24 -24.95
CA PRO A 564 -22.98 34.68 -23.80
C PRO A 564 -22.05 34.18 -22.71
N TYR A 565 -20.82 33.78 -23.05
CA TYR A 565 -19.80 33.30 -22.12
C TYR A 565 -18.38 33.75 -22.49
N TYR A 566 -17.46 33.72 -21.52
CA TYR A 566 -16.08 34.15 -21.69
C TYR A 566 -15.15 33.17 -20.99
N HIS A 567 -14.15 32.62 -21.70
CA HIS A 567 -13.07 31.89 -21.07
C HIS A 567 -12.01 32.87 -20.59
N VAL A 568 -11.75 32.88 -19.29
CA VAL A 568 -10.79 33.75 -18.63
C VAL A 568 -9.65 32.92 -18.08
N LYS A 569 -8.40 33.39 -18.29
CA LYS A 569 -7.21 32.82 -17.66
C LYS A 569 -6.42 33.93 -16.98
N VAL A 570 -5.84 33.63 -15.83
CA VAL A 570 -4.83 34.45 -15.18
C VAL A 570 -3.63 33.57 -14.94
N TYR A 571 -2.51 33.84 -15.59
CA TYR A 571 -1.35 32.97 -15.61
C TYR A 571 -0.04 33.76 -15.74
N ASN A 572 1.11 33.12 -15.48
CA ASN A 572 2.45 33.63 -15.76
C ASN A 572 3.28 32.51 -16.44
N ASP A 573 4.60 32.73 -16.56
CA ASP A 573 5.51 31.76 -17.20
C ASP A 573 5.67 30.46 -16.38
N GLU A 574 5.29 30.47 -15.11
CA GLU A 574 5.50 29.35 -14.19
C GLU A 574 4.19 28.60 -13.91
N GLU A 575 3.04 29.31 -13.87
CA GLU A 575 1.77 28.69 -13.49
C GLU A 575 0.54 29.41 -14.06
N THR A 576 -0.59 28.70 -14.08
CA THR A 576 -1.92 29.27 -14.35
C THR A 576 -2.68 29.40 -13.04
N LEU A 577 -2.92 30.64 -12.62
CA LEU A 577 -3.57 30.97 -11.36
C LEU A 577 -5.08 30.73 -11.40
N ALA A 578 -5.73 31.04 -12.50
CA ALA A 578 -7.16 30.83 -12.72
C ALA A 578 -7.42 30.54 -14.20
N SER A 579 -8.33 29.59 -14.48
CA SER A 579 -8.86 29.33 -15.82
C SER A 579 -10.31 28.85 -15.68
N SER A 580 -11.25 29.62 -16.28
CA SER A 580 -12.67 29.27 -16.14
C SER A 580 -13.50 29.94 -17.23
N VAL A 581 -14.65 29.34 -17.59
CA VAL A 581 -15.67 29.97 -18.43
C VAL A 581 -16.69 30.67 -17.52
N ILE A 582 -16.91 31.95 -17.79
CA ILE A 582 -17.77 32.83 -16.97
C ILE A 582 -18.84 33.50 -17.86
N ASP A 583 -19.93 33.96 -17.26
CA ASP A 583 -21.05 34.69 -17.92
C ASP A 583 -21.15 36.17 -17.51
N PHE A 584 -20.09 36.70 -16.88
CA PHE A 584 -20.00 38.08 -16.46
C PHE A 584 -18.72 38.72 -16.99
N ASN A 585 -18.73 40.04 -17.20
CA ASN A 585 -17.68 40.79 -17.90
C ASN A 585 -16.79 41.65 -16.96
N ASN A 586 -16.86 41.41 -15.69
CA ASN A 586 -15.92 41.96 -14.70
C ASN A 586 -15.68 40.97 -13.57
N ALA A 587 -14.46 40.90 -13.10
CA ALA A 587 -14.08 40.00 -12.04
C ALA A 587 -12.96 40.59 -11.17
N ARG A 588 -12.87 40.04 -9.96
CA ARG A 588 -11.80 40.25 -8.99
C ARG A 588 -11.26 38.91 -8.53
N LEU A 589 -9.97 38.69 -8.71
CA LEU A 589 -9.22 37.56 -8.20
C LEU A 589 -8.39 38.05 -7.00
N SER A 590 -8.68 37.58 -5.80
CA SER A 590 -8.04 38.00 -4.55
C SER A 590 -6.90 37.03 -4.17
N ASN A 591 -5.97 37.50 -3.33
CA ASN A 591 -4.83 36.72 -2.84
C ASN A 591 -3.91 36.19 -3.93
N VAL A 592 -3.66 37.01 -4.93
CA VAL A 592 -2.73 36.70 -6.02
C VAL A 592 -1.30 36.86 -5.50
N PRO A 593 -0.41 35.88 -5.70
CA PRO A 593 0.99 35.98 -5.33
C PRO A 593 1.69 37.18 -6.02
N ALA A 594 2.72 37.71 -5.38
CA ALA A 594 3.54 38.76 -5.99
C ALA A 594 4.20 38.23 -7.28
N GLY A 595 4.18 39.07 -8.31
CA GLY A 595 4.72 38.68 -9.61
C GLY A 595 4.01 39.38 -10.76
N THR A 596 4.47 39.13 -11.97
CA THR A 596 3.80 39.60 -13.20
C THR A 596 2.84 38.53 -13.67
N TRP A 597 1.59 38.90 -13.85
CA TRP A 597 0.50 38.01 -14.26
C TRP A 597 -0.17 38.48 -15.52
N THR A 598 -0.45 37.58 -16.46
CA THR A 598 -1.23 37.88 -17.67
C THR A 598 -2.70 37.52 -17.41
N VAL A 599 -3.58 38.48 -17.58
CA VAL A 599 -5.02 38.28 -17.64
C VAL A 599 -5.42 38.10 -19.10
N TRP A 600 -6.02 36.96 -19.46
CA TRP A 600 -6.42 36.63 -20.80
C TRP A 600 -7.91 36.33 -20.85
N VAL A 601 -8.63 36.84 -21.83
CA VAL A 601 -10.07 36.64 -21.99
C VAL A 601 -10.40 36.33 -23.45
N ARG A 602 -11.27 35.34 -23.68
CA ARG A 602 -11.77 34.99 -25.01
C ARG A 602 -13.27 34.69 -25.00
N PRO A 603 -14.07 35.19 -25.95
CA PRO A 603 -15.51 34.92 -26.00
C PRO A 603 -15.79 33.46 -26.39
N VAL A 604 -16.87 32.90 -25.79
CA VAL A 604 -17.29 31.50 -25.94
C VAL A 604 -18.78 31.48 -26.31
N ASP A 605 -19.20 30.51 -27.11
CA ASP A 605 -20.58 30.37 -27.57
C ASP A 605 -21.56 30.00 -26.45
N ALA A 606 -22.86 29.98 -26.78
CA ALA A 606 -23.93 29.68 -25.81
C ALA A 606 -23.87 28.24 -25.22
N ASN A 607 -23.23 27.32 -25.92
CA ASN A 607 -23.07 25.93 -25.45
C ASN A 607 -21.78 25.72 -24.65
N GLN A 608 -20.92 26.75 -24.58
CA GLN A 608 -19.58 26.70 -23.96
C GLN A 608 -18.60 25.74 -24.63
N GLU A 609 -18.84 25.46 -25.91
CA GLU A 609 -18.08 24.47 -26.69
C GLU A 609 -17.04 25.12 -27.62
N TYR A 610 -17.31 26.35 -28.12
CA TYR A 610 -16.46 27.00 -29.13
C TYR A 610 -16.13 28.45 -28.80
N TYR A 611 -14.94 28.88 -29.20
CA TYR A 611 -14.57 30.30 -29.16
C TYR A 611 -15.24 31.06 -30.36
N VAL A 612 -15.86 32.19 -30.04
CA VAL A 612 -16.62 33.00 -30.99
C VAL A 612 -16.03 34.41 -31.22
N GLY A 613 -14.75 34.57 -30.95
CA GLY A 613 -14.01 35.82 -31.18
C GLY A 613 -12.53 35.69 -30.79
N GLU A 614 -11.77 36.74 -31.10
CA GLU A 614 -10.35 36.83 -30.75
C GLU A 614 -10.16 37.04 -29.23
N ALA A 615 -9.05 36.55 -28.70
CA ALA A 615 -8.69 36.75 -27.32
C ALA A 615 -8.01 38.15 -27.12
N VAL A 616 -8.22 38.74 -25.96
CA VAL A 616 -7.48 39.87 -25.46
C VAL A 616 -6.70 39.51 -24.19
N SER A 617 -5.56 40.15 -23.97
CA SER A 617 -4.77 39.98 -22.76
C SER A 617 -4.08 41.25 -22.28
N ALA A 618 -3.79 41.32 -21.01
CA ALA A 618 -2.98 42.37 -20.38
C ALA A 618 -2.15 41.82 -19.23
N ASP A 619 -0.94 42.33 -19.10
CA ASP A 619 -0.07 42.02 -17.98
C ASP A 619 -0.28 43.00 -16.82
N VAL A 620 -0.33 42.47 -15.61
CA VAL A 620 -0.43 43.25 -14.36
C VAL A 620 0.65 42.79 -13.38
N VAL A 621 1.15 43.69 -12.56
CA VAL A 621 2.19 43.36 -11.57
C VAL A 621 1.58 43.47 -10.18
N VAL A 622 1.58 42.37 -9.46
CA VAL A 622 1.22 42.33 -8.04
C VAL A 622 2.49 42.47 -7.22
N GLU A 623 2.58 43.59 -6.49
CA GLU A 623 3.71 43.82 -5.60
C GLU A 623 3.64 42.89 -4.37
N PRO A 624 4.77 42.48 -3.79
CA PRO A 624 4.77 41.74 -2.55
C PRO A 624 4.06 42.53 -1.45
N ALA A 625 3.15 41.90 -0.71
CA ALA A 625 2.56 42.50 0.47
C ALA A 625 3.66 42.83 1.49
N GLU A 626 3.64 44.03 2.05
CA GLU A 626 4.54 44.36 3.17
C GLU A 626 4.18 43.45 4.33
N SER A 627 5.05 42.50 4.65
CA SER A 627 4.88 41.61 5.81
C SER A 627 5.35 42.33 7.07
N TYR A 628 4.46 42.45 8.03
CA TYR A 628 4.77 42.94 9.38
C TYR A 628 4.95 41.77 10.37
N ALA A 629 5.16 40.57 9.87
CA ALA A 629 5.30 39.36 10.67
C ALA A 629 6.36 39.54 11.78
N ILE A 630 6.07 38.99 12.94
CA ILE A 630 7.03 38.84 14.02
C ILE A 630 7.94 37.68 13.69
N THR A 631 9.24 37.92 13.63
CA THR A 631 10.26 36.90 13.38
C THR A 631 11.26 36.86 14.51
N ASN A 632 11.99 35.76 14.66
CA ASN A 632 13.05 35.60 15.66
C ASN A 632 12.61 35.85 17.11
N LEU A 633 11.32 35.58 17.46
CA LEU A 633 10.87 35.68 18.84
C LEU A 633 11.58 34.60 19.68
N VAL A 634 12.44 35.04 20.59
CA VAL A 634 13.12 34.22 21.56
C VAL A 634 12.84 34.73 22.96
N ALA A 635 12.60 33.85 23.90
CA ALA A 635 12.42 34.19 25.30
C ALA A 635 13.23 33.25 26.20
N TYR A 636 13.78 33.76 27.28
CA TYR A 636 14.47 32.99 28.30
C TYR A 636 14.27 33.63 29.67
N SER A 637 14.49 32.84 30.72
CA SER A 637 14.43 33.32 32.09
C SER A 637 15.83 33.38 32.72
N GLU A 638 16.06 34.38 33.54
CA GLU A 638 17.24 34.42 34.44
C GLU A 638 16.75 34.88 35.83
N GLY A 639 16.88 33.99 36.80
CA GLY A 639 16.25 34.17 38.12
C GLY A 639 14.73 34.36 37.95
N ASN A 640 14.17 35.40 38.54
CA ASN A 640 12.74 35.73 38.45
C ASN A 640 12.40 36.76 37.37
N CYS A 641 13.22 36.82 36.32
CA CYS A 641 13.00 37.75 35.19
C CYS A 641 12.80 36.95 33.89
N ILE A 642 11.90 37.40 33.03
CA ILE A 642 11.75 36.92 31.66
C ILE A 642 12.33 38.01 30.73
N TYR A 643 13.21 37.57 29.85
CA TYR A 643 13.81 38.36 28.76
C TYR A 643 13.26 37.83 27.46
N PHE A 644 12.90 38.73 26.54
CA PHE A 644 12.54 38.32 25.19
C PHE A 644 12.88 39.38 24.15
N ASP A 645 13.25 38.90 22.97
CA ASP A 645 13.63 39.68 21.80
C ASP A 645 12.87 39.14 20.58
N PHE A 646 12.60 40.06 19.64
CA PHE A 646 11.93 39.70 18.38
C PHE A 646 12.28 40.74 17.30
N GLU A 647 11.96 40.44 16.04
CA GLU A 647 12.17 41.31 14.90
C GLU A 647 10.87 41.51 14.13
N SER A 648 10.55 42.71 13.69
CA SER A 648 9.48 43.04 12.76
C SER A 648 9.62 44.48 12.29
N PRO A 649 9.22 44.84 11.07
CA PRO A 649 9.23 46.21 10.58
C PRO A 649 8.04 47.06 11.09
N ALA A 650 7.13 46.49 11.88
CA ALA A 650 5.98 47.20 12.42
C ALA A 650 6.37 48.36 13.34
N PRO A 651 5.60 49.46 13.35
CA PRO A 651 5.91 50.61 14.18
C PRO A 651 5.65 50.42 15.68
N TYR A 652 4.73 49.51 16.03
CA TYR A 652 4.37 49.19 17.41
C TYR A 652 4.05 47.70 17.56
N PHE A 653 4.16 47.21 18.82
CA PHE A 653 3.94 45.82 19.18
C PHE A 653 3.09 45.73 20.43
N HIS A 654 1.99 44.97 20.40
CA HIS A 654 1.29 44.59 21.60
C HIS A 654 1.94 43.35 22.15
N VAL A 655 2.48 43.45 23.37
CA VAL A 655 3.14 42.32 24.06
C VAL A 655 2.34 41.90 25.28
N LYS A 656 2.36 40.63 25.60
CA LYS A 656 1.79 40.04 26.79
C LYS A 656 2.72 39.00 27.36
N VAL A 657 2.81 38.92 28.69
CA VAL A 657 3.40 37.84 29.43
C VAL A 657 2.35 37.34 30.41
N TYR A 658 1.87 36.11 30.21
CA TYR A 658 0.73 35.59 30.97
C TYR A 658 0.85 34.06 31.12
N ASN A 659 0.06 33.53 32.04
CA ASN A 659 -0.22 32.10 32.19
C ASN A 659 -1.74 31.88 32.42
N ASP A 660 -2.17 30.69 32.74
CA ASP A 660 -3.59 30.36 32.96
C ASP A 660 -4.21 31.08 34.15
N GLU A 661 -3.40 31.57 35.09
CA GLU A 661 -3.88 32.20 36.33
C GLU A 661 -3.83 33.72 36.28
N GLU A 662 -2.79 34.34 35.65
CA GLU A 662 -2.61 35.78 35.63
C GLU A 662 -1.87 36.31 34.38
N THR A 663 -2.08 37.58 34.09
CA THR A 663 -1.27 38.33 33.12
C THR A 663 -0.30 39.25 33.88
N ARG A 664 1.02 38.97 33.73
CA ARG A 664 2.08 39.70 34.44
C ARG A 664 2.47 40.98 33.78
N ALA A 665 2.44 41.03 32.45
CA ALA A 665 2.67 42.22 31.66
C ALA A 665 1.74 42.23 30.44
N SER A 666 1.24 43.40 30.08
CA SER A 666 0.50 43.62 28.83
C SER A 666 0.58 45.10 28.46
N GLY A 667 0.93 45.39 27.21
CA GLY A 667 1.02 46.77 26.75
C GLY A 667 1.47 46.89 25.29
N VAL A 668 1.29 48.09 24.72
CA VAL A 668 1.78 48.41 23.40
C VAL A 668 3.11 49.18 23.54
N ILE A 669 4.13 48.67 22.88
CA ILE A 669 5.52 49.18 22.94
C ILE A 669 6.04 49.50 21.53
N ASP A 670 7.17 50.22 21.45
CA ASP A 670 7.84 50.61 20.22
C ASP A 670 9.31 50.10 20.15
N PHE A 671 9.61 49.10 20.97
CA PHE A 671 10.94 48.43 21.02
C PHE A 671 10.79 46.93 21.06
N SER A 672 11.80 46.21 20.62
CA SER A 672 11.78 44.76 20.38
C SER A 672 12.54 43.95 21.42
N SER A 673 13.18 44.56 22.42
CA SER A 673 13.85 43.87 23.51
C SER A 673 13.20 44.21 24.82
N VAL A 674 12.70 43.23 25.54
CA VAL A 674 11.85 43.43 26.71
C VAL A 674 12.32 42.58 27.90
N VAL A 675 12.22 43.14 29.09
CA VAL A 675 12.47 42.43 30.36
C VAL A 675 11.23 42.59 31.27
N VAL A 676 10.73 41.50 31.77
CA VAL A 676 9.65 41.46 32.75
C VAL A 676 10.21 40.94 34.08
N ASN A 677 10.17 41.73 35.11
CA ASN A 677 10.76 41.43 36.42
C ASN A 677 9.73 40.87 37.41
N ASN A 678 10.23 40.16 38.43
CA ASN A 678 9.43 39.59 39.54
C ASN A 678 8.32 38.65 39.02
N VAL A 679 8.65 37.84 38.05
CA VAL A 679 7.76 36.79 37.53
C VAL A 679 7.85 35.59 38.49
N PRO A 680 6.74 35.12 39.03
CA PRO A 680 6.73 33.91 39.85
C PRO A 680 7.19 32.65 39.09
N ASP A 681 7.64 31.64 39.83
CA ASP A 681 7.95 30.32 39.29
C ASP A 681 6.71 29.75 38.56
N GLY A 682 6.90 29.19 37.39
CA GLY A 682 5.87 28.61 36.54
C GLY A 682 6.15 28.77 35.06
N THR A 683 5.29 28.17 34.22
CA THR A 683 5.32 28.32 32.76
C THR A 683 4.55 29.58 32.37
N TRP A 684 5.19 30.41 31.59
CA TRP A 684 4.66 31.69 31.11
C TRP A 684 4.69 31.77 29.60
N THR A 685 3.64 32.28 29.01
CA THR A 685 3.57 32.56 27.55
C THR A 685 3.96 34.00 27.31
N VAL A 686 4.98 34.21 26.49
CA VAL A 686 5.31 35.50 25.88
C VAL A 686 4.60 35.56 24.53
N TRP A 687 3.76 36.55 24.34
CA TRP A 687 2.94 36.76 23.15
C TRP A 687 3.20 38.16 22.59
N VAL A 688 3.46 38.24 21.28
CA VAL A 688 3.77 39.51 20.58
C VAL A 688 2.93 39.59 19.33
N ARG A 689 2.32 40.74 19.04
CA ARG A 689 1.56 41.03 17.83
C ARG A 689 1.85 42.42 17.28
N PRO A 690 2.10 42.57 15.96
CA PRO A 690 2.40 43.86 15.37
C PRO A 690 1.16 44.76 15.31
N VAL A 691 1.35 46.08 15.51
CA VAL A 691 0.27 47.07 15.62
C VAL A 691 0.63 48.28 14.74
N ASP A 692 -0.40 48.89 14.15
CA ASP A 692 -0.29 50.05 13.27
C ASP A 692 0.14 51.35 14.00
N GLU A 693 0.46 52.40 13.25
CA GLU A 693 0.85 53.69 13.75
C GLU A 693 -0.21 54.32 14.68
N THR A 694 -1.51 54.00 14.47
CA THR A 694 -2.60 54.55 15.29
C THR A 694 -2.79 53.79 16.60
N LYS A 695 -2.12 52.66 16.78
CA LYS A 695 -2.25 51.72 17.90
C LYS A 695 -3.65 51.12 18.07
N GLN A 696 -4.42 51.06 16.99
CA GLN A 696 -5.81 50.57 17.00
C GLN A 696 -6.02 49.27 16.26
N TYR A 697 -5.19 48.97 15.25
CA TYR A 697 -5.35 47.79 14.41
C TYR A 697 -4.09 46.93 14.42
N TYR A 698 -4.27 45.62 14.40
CA TYR A 698 -3.19 44.67 14.22
C TYR A 698 -2.82 44.56 12.72
N LEU A 699 -1.51 44.50 12.42
CA LEU A 699 -0.98 44.48 11.06
C LEU A 699 -0.73 43.07 10.56
N ASP A 700 -0.51 42.13 11.48
CA ASP A 700 -0.22 40.74 11.17
C ASP A 700 -0.64 39.84 12.35
N ASP A 701 -0.44 38.53 12.22
CA ASP A 701 -0.75 37.59 13.28
C ASP A 701 0.19 37.71 14.48
N ALA A 702 -0.23 37.16 15.60
CA ALA A 702 0.58 37.12 16.80
C ALA A 702 1.48 35.87 16.80
N VAL A 703 2.68 36.03 17.34
CA VAL A 703 3.59 34.95 17.64
C VAL A 703 3.76 34.81 19.14
N SER A 704 3.85 33.58 19.63
CA SER A 704 4.07 33.31 21.05
C SER A 704 5.14 32.23 21.26
N VAL A 705 5.77 32.29 22.44
CA VAL A 705 6.74 31.31 22.92
C VAL A 705 6.55 31.08 24.41
N GLU A 706 6.72 29.87 24.87
CA GLU A 706 6.67 29.55 26.30
C GLU A 706 8.05 29.67 26.90
N VAL A 707 8.09 30.11 28.17
CA VAL A 707 9.30 30.22 28.99
C VAL A 707 8.99 29.78 30.41
N VAL A 708 9.87 28.95 30.96
CA VAL A 708 9.75 28.51 32.36
C VAL A 708 10.59 29.37 33.27
N VAL A 709 9.99 29.98 34.25
CA VAL A 709 10.69 30.66 35.36
C VAL A 709 10.80 29.67 36.51
N ASP A 710 12.03 29.32 36.86
CA ASP A 710 12.30 28.42 37.96
C ASP A 710 13.54 28.98 38.74
N THR A 711 13.28 29.41 39.94
CA THR A 711 14.32 29.99 40.79
C THR A 711 15.03 28.93 41.63
N ARG A 712 14.70 27.67 41.42
CA ARG A 712 15.36 26.54 42.12
C ARG A 712 16.78 26.33 41.59
N VAL A 713 17.66 25.79 42.42
CA VAL A 713 19.03 25.49 42.00
C VAL A 713 19.04 24.34 41.01
N SER A 714 19.63 24.55 39.85
CA SER A 714 19.70 23.53 38.81
C SER A 714 20.67 22.38 39.20
N VAL A 715 20.26 21.18 38.88
CA VAL A 715 21.02 19.94 39.11
C VAL A 715 21.14 19.17 37.80
N THR A 716 22.36 18.90 37.36
CA THR A 716 22.58 18.01 36.23
C THR A 716 22.76 16.58 36.78
N LEU A 717 21.78 15.70 36.44
CA LEU A 717 21.86 14.28 36.76
C LEU A 717 22.47 13.54 35.58
N VAL A 718 23.67 13.00 35.76
CA VAL A 718 24.37 12.22 34.73
C VAL A 718 24.25 10.74 35.08
N LEU A 719 23.64 9.96 34.20
CA LEU A 719 23.50 8.53 34.31
C LEU A 719 24.44 7.85 33.32
N SER A 720 25.06 6.76 33.69
CA SER A 720 25.89 5.93 32.83
C SER A 720 25.72 4.45 33.14
N ALA A 721 25.90 3.59 32.17
CA ALA A 721 26.09 2.16 32.36
C ALA A 721 27.59 1.88 32.60
N ASN A 722 27.91 0.81 33.32
CA ASN A 722 29.31 0.34 33.44
C ASN A 722 29.85 -0.14 32.09
N ASP A 723 28.96 -0.62 31.20
CA ASP A 723 29.23 -0.96 29.79
C ASP A 723 27.94 -0.81 29.02
N ASP A 724 27.93 0.05 27.98
CA ASP A 724 26.77 0.39 27.17
C ASP A 724 26.26 -0.80 26.31
N THR A 725 27.05 -1.87 26.18
CA THR A 725 26.65 -3.11 25.51
C THR A 725 25.89 -4.08 26.44
N MET A 726 25.89 -3.84 27.75
CA MET A 726 25.25 -4.70 28.74
C MET A 726 23.90 -4.16 29.22
N GLY A 727 23.64 -2.87 29.01
CA GLY A 727 22.40 -2.25 29.41
C GLY A 727 22.35 -0.76 29.15
N THR A 728 21.17 -0.20 29.25
CA THR A 728 20.92 1.22 29.02
C THR A 728 20.38 1.89 30.29
N VAL A 729 20.52 3.20 30.38
CA VAL A 729 20.01 4.00 31.49
C VAL A 729 19.20 5.17 30.98
N SER A 730 18.12 5.52 31.67
CA SER A 730 17.25 6.64 31.33
C SER A 730 16.90 7.48 32.57
N GLY A 731 16.47 8.73 32.34
CA GLY A 731 16.15 9.69 33.41
C GLY A 731 17.27 10.67 33.75
N GLY A 732 18.42 10.62 33.04
CA GLY A 732 19.45 11.64 33.13
C GLY A 732 19.00 12.95 32.48
N GLY A 733 19.50 14.10 32.98
CA GLY A 733 19.09 15.39 32.42
C GLY A 733 19.36 16.57 33.34
N GLN A 734 18.75 17.70 33.01
CA GLN A 734 18.79 18.89 33.88
C GLN A 734 17.49 19.01 34.66
N TYR A 735 17.60 19.15 35.95
CA TYR A 735 16.52 19.21 36.93
C TYR A 735 16.79 20.31 37.94
N TYR A 736 15.97 20.37 38.97
CA TYR A 736 16.16 21.31 40.09
C TYR A 736 16.21 20.60 41.45
N GLU A 737 16.81 21.24 42.42
CA GLU A 737 16.78 20.75 43.80
C GLU A 737 15.32 20.63 44.29
N GLY A 738 15.03 19.51 44.93
CA GLY A 738 13.68 19.18 45.38
C GLY A 738 12.83 18.40 44.38
N ASP A 739 13.30 18.23 43.15
CA ASP A 739 12.62 17.38 42.18
C ASP A 739 12.80 15.90 42.51
N THR A 740 11.84 15.11 42.18
CA THR A 740 11.93 13.65 42.20
C THR A 740 11.97 13.18 40.76
N VAL A 741 13.03 12.52 40.35
CA VAL A 741 13.28 12.08 38.98
C VAL A 741 13.17 10.58 38.92
N HIS A 742 12.39 10.08 38.01
CA HIS A 742 12.31 8.65 37.73
C HIS A 742 13.57 8.25 36.94
N ILE A 743 14.34 7.32 37.46
CA ILE A 743 15.54 6.77 36.81
C ILE A 743 15.35 5.28 36.59
N ALA A 744 15.79 4.80 35.43
CA ALA A 744 15.69 3.39 35.09
C ALA A 744 17.01 2.87 34.49
N ALA A 745 17.32 1.62 34.79
CA ALA A 745 18.40 0.84 34.21
C ALA A 745 17.80 -0.42 33.59
N VAL A 746 17.94 -0.58 32.29
CA VAL A 746 17.40 -1.72 31.53
C VAL A 746 18.57 -2.55 31.03
N ALA A 747 18.60 -3.83 31.40
CA ALA A 747 19.63 -4.74 30.93
C ALA A 747 19.31 -5.21 29.51
N GLU A 748 20.32 -5.30 28.65
CA GLU A 748 20.24 -5.93 27.36
C GLU A 748 20.08 -7.45 27.47
N GLU A 749 19.61 -8.09 26.43
CA GLU A 749 19.39 -9.54 26.41
C GLU A 749 20.67 -10.31 26.75
N GLY A 750 20.61 -11.20 27.75
CA GLY A 750 21.75 -11.97 28.28
C GLY A 750 22.53 -11.27 29.38
N TYR A 751 22.01 -10.19 29.94
CA TYR A 751 22.58 -9.47 31.08
C TYR A 751 21.53 -9.15 32.12
N HIS A 752 21.94 -8.88 33.34
CA HIS A 752 21.08 -8.44 34.43
C HIS A 752 21.65 -7.24 35.16
N PHE A 753 20.78 -6.43 35.71
CA PHE A 753 21.14 -5.28 36.51
C PHE A 753 21.53 -5.72 37.91
N VAL A 754 22.65 -5.21 38.42
CA VAL A 754 23.21 -5.53 39.76
C VAL A 754 22.89 -4.44 40.77
N GLY A 755 23.07 -3.18 40.39
CA GLY A 755 22.82 -2.04 41.27
C GLY A 755 23.35 -0.73 40.74
N TRP A 756 22.90 0.37 41.35
CA TRP A 756 23.40 1.70 41.09
C TRP A 756 24.63 2.00 41.95
N SER A 757 25.48 2.92 41.52
CA SER A 757 26.72 3.31 42.21
C SER A 757 26.52 3.90 43.61
N ASP A 758 25.31 4.32 43.96
CA ASP A 758 24.95 4.75 45.32
C ASP A 758 24.49 3.61 46.23
N GLY A 759 24.49 2.36 45.74
CA GLY A 759 24.20 1.14 46.47
C GLY A 759 22.75 0.69 46.41
N ASP A 760 21.88 1.33 45.65
CA ASP A 760 20.51 0.88 45.43
C ASP A 760 20.46 -0.25 44.40
N SER A 761 19.70 -1.31 44.70
CA SER A 761 19.54 -2.50 43.85
C SER A 761 18.23 -2.52 43.03
N ASN A 762 17.41 -1.47 43.09
CA ASN A 762 16.23 -1.36 42.27
C ASN A 762 16.62 -0.77 40.90
N ALA A 763 16.34 -1.50 39.85
CA ALA A 763 16.63 -1.06 38.45
C ALA A 763 15.86 0.21 38.10
N GLU A 764 14.62 0.29 38.54
CA GLU A 764 13.76 1.47 38.39
C GLU A 764 13.47 2.06 39.77
N ARG A 765 13.60 3.37 39.89
CA ARG A 765 13.28 4.08 41.13
C ARG A 765 13.07 5.58 40.93
N ASP A 766 12.39 6.17 41.88
CA ASP A 766 12.31 7.61 42.02
C ASP A 766 13.50 8.14 42.83
N TYR A 767 14.34 8.96 42.19
CA TYR A 767 15.52 9.55 42.76
C TYR A 767 15.25 11.00 43.20
N TYR A 768 15.28 11.26 44.49
CA TYR A 768 15.03 12.60 45.04
C TYR A 768 16.31 13.46 45.06
N LEU A 769 16.26 14.61 44.36
CA LEU A 769 17.36 15.57 44.27
C LEU A 769 17.40 16.44 45.52
N THR A 770 18.03 15.94 46.56
CA THR A 770 18.09 16.57 47.90
C THR A 770 18.67 17.99 47.83
N PRO A 771 18.02 19.03 48.40
CA PRO A 771 18.54 20.38 48.43
C PRO A 771 19.89 20.45 49.10
N SER A 772 20.87 21.08 48.45
CA SER A 772 22.25 21.22 48.95
C SER A 772 22.43 22.42 49.92
N GLY A 773 21.45 23.36 49.86
CA GLY A 773 21.54 24.62 50.61
C GLY A 773 22.51 25.63 49.99
N THR A 774 22.97 25.44 48.77
CA THR A 774 23.78 26.37 47.99
C THR A 774 22.94 27.00 46.86
N THR A 775 23.40 28.07 46.25
CA THR A 775 22.79 28.69 45.07
C THR A 775 23.48 28.34 43.76
N GLU A 776 24.54 27.50 43.83
CA GLU A 776 25.36 27.16 42.67
C GLU A 776 24.85 25.86 42.04
N PRO A 777 24.77 25.79 40.69
CA PRO A 777 24.46 24.55 39.97
C PRO A 777 25.42 23.39 40.36
N ARG A 778 24.87 22.18 40.41
CA ARG A 778 25.68 21.00 40.73
C ARG A 778 25.40 19.81 39.82
N THR A 779 26.37 18.90 39.77
CA THR A 779 26.21 17.65 38.99
C THR A 779 26.14 16.47 39.98
N ILE A 780 25.27 15.53 39.72
CA ILE A 780 25.19 14.22 40.40
C ILE A 780 25.43 13.16 39.33
N GLU A 781 26.35 12.24 39.63
CA GLU A 781 26.69 11.14 38.72
C GLU A 781 26.26 9.81 39.34
N LEU A 782 25.51 8.98 38.60
CA LEU A 782 25.14 7.63 38.99
C LEU A 782 25.49 6.65 37.88
N THR A 783 26.08 5.52 38.22
CA THR A 783 26.40 4.47 37.24
C THR A 783 25.60 3.21 37.58
N ALA A 784 24.94 2.67 36.63
CA ALA A 784 24.26 1.36 36.66
C ALA A 784 25.30 0.27 36.37
N THR A 785 25.33 -0.77 37.14
CA THR A 785 26.20 -1.94 36.96
C THR A 785 25.36 -3.10 36.43
N PHE A 786 25.79 -3.65 35.31
CA PHE A 786 25.22 -4.86 34.69
C PHE A 786 26.28 -5.96 34.67
N GLU A 787 25.81 -7.21 34.75
CA GLU A 787 26.64 -8.41 34.63
C GLU A 787 26.01 -9.39 33.65
N PRO A 788 26.82 -10.23 32.94
CA PRO A 788 26.28 -11.24 32.06
C PRO A 788 25.43 -12.29 32.77
N ASP A 789 24.32 -12.68 32.20
CA ASP A 789 23.54 -13.82 32.65
C ASP A 789 24.33 -15.10 32.43
N VAL A 790 24.34 -15.94 33.40
CA VAL A 790 24.86 -17.30 33.23
C VAL A 790 23.76 -18.13 32.57
N VAL A 791 23.70 -18.07 31.25
CA VAL A 791 22.76 -18.90 30.46
C VAL A 791 23.34 -20.32 30.44
N ILE A 792 22.84 -21.18 31.28
CA ILE A 792 23.02 -22.62 31.08
C ILE A 792 21.94 -23.05 30.09
N ASP A 793 22.34 -23.39 28.86
CA ASP A 793 21.42 -23.90 27.85
C ASP A 793 21.02 -25.33 28.21
N TYR A 794 19.79 -25.47 28.68
CA TYR A 794 19.16 -26.76 28.92
C TYR A 794 18.31 -27.24 27.75
N THR A 795 18.55 -26.74 26.55
CA THR A 795 17.82 -27.20 25.35
C THR A 795 18.07 -28.67 25.10
N VAL A 796 17.03 -29.39 24.76
CA VAL A 796 17.11 -30.78 24.33
C VAL A 796 17.43 -30.83 22.84
N TYR A 797 18.57 -31.41 22.48
CA TYR A 797 19.01 -31.56 21.09
C TYR A 797 18.95 -33.01 20.63
N ASN A 798 18.97 -33.23 19.34
CA ASN A 798 19.14 -34.54 18.70
C ASN A 798 18.17 -35.60 19.24
N LEU A 799 16.89 -35.21 19.51
CA LEU A 799 15.88 -36.19 19.93
C LEU A 799 15.52 -37.09 18.73
N GLU A 800 16.02 -38.31 18.74
CA GLU A 800 15.77 -39.30 17.71
C GLU A 800 15.00 -40.48 18.31
N ALA A 801 14.08 -41.02 17.53
CA ALA A 801 13.31 -42.21 17.91
C ALA A 801 13.24 -43.20 16.76
N SER A 802 13.28 -44.47 17.11
CA SER A 802 13.13 -45.59 16.15
C SER A 802 12.31 -46.70 16.78
N ALA A 803 11.64 -47.50 15.95
CA ALA A 803 10.91 -48.67 16.35
C ALA A 803 11.59 -49.93 15.78
N LEU A 804 11.66 -50.96 16.60
CA LEU A 804 12.07 -52.27 16.17
C LEU A 804 11.09 -53.32 16.75
N GLY A 805 10.23 -53.87 15.89
CA GLY A 805 9.08 -54.64 16.30
C GLY A 805 8.18 -53.81 17.22
N SER A 806 7.79 -54.33 18.35
CA SER A 806 6.97 -53.63 19.36
C SER A 806 7.79 -52.84 20.40
N SER A 807 9.06 -52.54 20.14
CA SER A 807 9.90 -51.73 21.03
C SER A 807 10.25 -50.42 20.39
N VAL A 808 10.10 -49.29 21.13
CA VAL A 808 10.52 -47.95 20.76
C VAL A 808 11.81 -47.62 21.49
N TYR A 809 12.78 -47.14 20.75
CA TYR A 809 14.06 -46.64 21.23
C TYR A 809 14.14 -45.14 20.94
N PHE A 810 14.58 -44.33 21.89
CA PHE A 810 14.85 -42.93 21.65
C PHE A 810 16.07 -42.45 22.48
N SER A 811 16.77 -41.48 21.90
CA SER A 811 17.90 -40.81 22.59
C SER A 811 17.89 -39.32 22.27
N PHE A 812 18.53 -38.58 23.12
CA PHE A 812 18.61 -37.12 23.01
C PHE A 812 19.88 -36.62 23.70
N GLU A 813 20.23 -35.36 23.54
CA GLU A 813 21.34 -34.67 24.17
C GLU A 813 20.79 -33.49 24.97
N CYS A 814 21.22 -33.33 26.24
CA CYS A 814 20.90 -32.17 27.09
C CYS A 814 21.76 -32.20 28.34
N GLU A 815 22.12 -31.04 28.89
CA GLU A 815 22.95 -30.91 30.07
C GLU A 815 22.16 -30.80 31.39
N ALA A 816 20.84 -30.95 31.34
CA ALA A 816 20.00 -30.90 32.53
C ALA A 816 20.27 -32.10 33.48
N PRO A 817 20.09 -31.93 34.80
CA PRO A 817 20.31 -33.01 35.75
C PRO A 817 19.25 -34.12 35.71
N TYR A 818 18.04 -33.79 35.25
CA TYR A 818 16.95 -34.75 35.10
C TYR A 818 16.08 -34.40 33.86
N TYR A 819 15.36 -35.39 33.37
CA TYR A 819 14.47 -35.29 32.22
C TYR A 819 13.11 -35.93 32.50
N HIS A 820 12.03 -35.21 32.28
CA HIS A 820 10.69 -35.79 32.23
C HIS A 820 10.43 -36.29 30.81
N VAL A 821 10.21 -37.57 30.67
CA VAL A 821 9.95 -38.19 29.38
C VAL A 821 8.54 -38.80 29.36
N LYS A 822 7.90 -38.75 28.17
CA LYS A 822 6.58 -39.39 27.92
C LYS A 822 6.59 -40.06 26.56
N VAL A 823 5.91 -41.20 26.50
CA VAL A 823 5.56 -41.90 25.25
C VAL A 823 4.05 -42.02 25.23
N TYR A 824 3.38 -41.35 24.34
CA TYR A 824 1.93 -41.21 24.31
C TYR A 824 1.41 -41.08 22.88
N ASN A 825 0.10 -41.31 22.69
CA ASN A 825 -0.66 -40.98 21.50
C ASN A 825 -1.99 -40.29 21.90
N ASP A 826 -2.87 -40.03 20.96
CA ASP A 826 -4.16 -39.37 21.18
C ASP A 826 -5.09 -40.11 22.14
N SER A 827 -4.85 -41.41 22.36
CA SER A 827 -5.71 -42.29 23.16
C SER A 827 -5.17 -42.60 24.54
N GLU A 828 -3.84 -42.66 24.72
CA GLU A 828 -3.22 -43.05 25.97
C GLU A 828 -1.76 -42.59 26.13
N THR A 829 -1.32 -42.51 27.37
CA THR A 829 0.11 -42.38 27.73
C THR A 829 0.65 -43.72 28.17
N LEU A 830 1.52 -44.33 27.36
CA LEU A 830 2.08 -45.66 27.62
C LEU A 830 3.18 -45.61 28.68
N ALA A 831 4.04 -44.59 28.64
CA ALA A 831 5.11 -44.38 29.60
C ALA A 831 5.23 -42.90 29.92
N SER A 832 5.47 -42.59 31.22
CA SER A 832 5.79 -41.25 31.67
C SER A 832 6.60 -41.33 32.98
N GLY A 833 7.71 -40.61 33.08
CA GLY A 833 8.54 -40.59 34.24
C GLY A 833 9.71 -39.63 34.16
N LEU A 834 10.34 -39.41 35.34
CA LEU A 834 11.59 -38.66 35.46
C LEU A 834 12.76 -39.62 35.33
N ILE A 835 13.75 -39.26 34.56
CA ILE A 835 14.98 -40.05 34.32
C ILE A 835 16.22 -39.13 34.42
N ASP A 836 17.40 -39.74 34.63
CA ASP A 836 18.71 -39.09 34.67
C ASP A 836 19.68 -39.60 33.59
N PHE A 837 19.12 -40.25 32.55
CA PHE A 837 19.85 -40.80 31.40
C PHE A 837 19.18 -40.39 30.08
N ILE A 838 19.97 -40.36 29.00
CA ILE A 838 19.61 -39.78 27.70
C ILE A 838 19.26 -40.79 26.60
N SER A 839 19.20 -42.10 26.95
CA SER A 839 18.80 -43.18 26.01
C SER A 839 17.79 -44.09 26.66
N VAL A 840 16.66 -44.25 26.02
CA VAL A 840 15.49 -44.94 26.58
C VAL A 840 14.99 -46.06 25.65
N ARG A 841 14.55 -47.13 26.22
CA ARG A 841 13.82 -48.19 25.54
C ARG A 841 12.46 -48.42 26.21
N VAL A 842 11.40 -48.45 25.42
CA VAL A 842 10.04 -48.81 25.85
C VAL A 842 9.57 -50.03 25.10
N ASP A 843 9.25 -51.08 25.79
CA ASP A 843 8.83 -52.36 25.22
C ASP A 843 7.29 -52.53 25.21
N SER A 844 6.79 -53.40 24.35
CA SER A 844 5.38 -53.73 24.19
C SER A 844 4.51 -52.53 23.80
N VAL A 845 5.05 -51.68 22.96
CA VAL A 845 4.35 -50.55 22.39
C VAL A 845 3.38 -51.06 21.31
N PRO A 846 2.07 -50.77 21.40
CA PRO A 846 1.10 -51.18 20.37
C PRO A 846 1.37 -50.50 19.02
N ASP A 847 0.87 -51.09 17.95
CA ASP A 847 0.90 -50.48 16.59
C ASP A 847 0.22 -49.12 16.61
N GLY A 848 0.82 -48.16 15.96
CA GLY A 848 0.33 -46.82 15.85
C GLY A 848 1.44 -45.78 15.85
N VAL A 849 1.05 -44.53 15.71
CA VAL A 849 1.98 -43.39 15.81
C VAL A 849 2.09 -42.98 17.29
N TRP A 850 3.29 -42.95 17.78
CA TRP A 850 3.60 -42.59 19.15
C TRP A 850 4.47 -41.36 19.21
N THR A 851 4.10 -40.43 20.06
CA THR A 851 4.88 -39.22 20.31
C THR A 851 5.78 -39.43 21.51
N ILE A 852 7.07 -39.18 21.33
CA ILE A 852 8.08 -39.12 22.39
C ILE A 852 8.19 -37.64 22.75
N TRP A 853 8.06 -37.33 24.04
CA TRP A 853 8.13 -36.00 24.58
C TRP A 853 9.20 -35.97 25.67
N VAL A 854 10.13 -35.03 25.60
CA VAL A 854 11.24 -34.89 26.56
C VAL A 854 11.31 -33.44 26.99
N ARG A 855 11.42 -33.22 28.31
CA ARG A 855 11.56 -31.87 28.86
C ARG A 855 12.58 -31.88 29.99
N PRO A 856 13.55 -30.93 30.02
CA PRO A 856 14.57 -30.86 31.06
C PRO A 856 13.98 -30.39 32.40
N VAL A 857 14.50 -30.96 33.50
CA VAL A 857 14.01 -30.72 34.86
C VAL A 857 15.19 -30.38 35.74
N ASP A 858 14.97 -29.51 36.73
CA ASP A 858 15.97 -29.09 37.70
C ASP A 858 16.43 -30.20 38.66
N ALA A 859 17.52 -29.93 39.38
CA ALA A 859 18.06 -30.89 40.31
C ALA A 859 17.15 -31.23 41.52
N ALA A 860 16.18 -30.35 41.84
CA ALA A 860 15.17 -30.59 42.87
C ALA A 860 13.98 -31.39 42.34
N GLN A 861 13.90 -31.59 41.01
CA GLN A 861 12.79 -32.23 40.28
C GLN A 861 11.44 -31.49 40.44
N GLU A 862 11.49 -30.20 40.71
CA GLU A 862 10.29 -29.38 40.97
C GLU A 862 9.92 -28.49 39.78
N TYR A 863 10.91 -28.04 38.97
CA TYR A 863 10.70 -27.07 37.89
C TYR A 863 11.28 -27.55 36.55
N TYR A 864 10.64 -27.19 35.45
CA TYR A 864 11.20 -27.38 34.14
C TYR A 864 12.21 -26.28 33.80
N LEU A 865 13.36 -26.69 33.24
CA LEU A 865 14.49 -25.80 32.92
C LEU A 865 14.47 -25.29 31.47
N GLY A 866 13.62 -25.85 30.65
CA GLY A 866 13.49 -25.48 29.23
C GLY A 866 12.20 -26.00 28.63
N ASP A 867 12.04 -25.76 27.35
CA ASP A 867 10.89 -26.25 26.59
C ASP A 867 10.97 -27.76 26.36
N ALA A 868 9.80 -28.31 26.06
CA ALA A 868 9.72 -29.73 25.73
C ALA A 868 10.01 -29.92 24.24
N VAL A 869 10.79 -30.92 23.93
CA VAL A 869 11.02 -31.36 22.54
C VAL A 869 10.25 -32.65 22.28
N THR A 870 9.70 -32.76 21.09
CA THR A 870 8.92 -33.94 20.69
C THR A 870 9.43 -34.51 19.38
N THR A 871 9.35 -35.82 19.26
CA THR A 871 9.49 -36.54 17.99
C THR A 871 8.42 -37.60 17.92
N SER A 872 8.13 -38.14 16.74
CA SER A 872 7.18 -39.23 16.58
C SER A 872 7.83 -40.45 15.96
N VAL A 873 7.34 -41.63 16.36
CA VAL A 873 7.76 -42.87 15.79
C VAL A 873 6.55 -43.75 15.50
N THR A 874 6.55 -44.40 14.36
CA THR A 874 5.51 -45.33 14.00
C THR A 874 5.95 -46.74 14.39
N VAL A 875 5.17 -47.36 15.25
CA VAL A 875 5.28 -48.80 15.54
C VAL A 875 4.27 -49.48 14.64
N ASP A 876 4.79 -50.24 13.71
CA ASP A 876 3.96 -51.01 12.79
C ASP A 876 4.57 -52.41 12.68
N THR A 877 3.85 -53.37 13.22
CA THR A 877 4.22 -54.80 13.14
C THR A 877 3.64 -55.47 11.92
N LYS A 878 3.02 -54.62 11.04
CA LYS A 878 2.46 -55.13 9.78
C LYS A 878 3.55 -55.37 8.76
N GLU A 879 3.21 -56.20 7.79
CA GLU A 879 4.04 -56.55 6.64
C GLU A 879 4.24 -55.37 5.72
N PRO A 880 5.49 -54.87 5.46
CA PRO A 880 5.72 -53.83 4.49
C PRO A 880 5.48 -54.30 3.04
N VAL A 881 4.70 -53.54 2.28
CA VAL A 881 4.34 -53.88 0.90
C VAL A 881 4.57 -52.71 -0.02
N THR A 882 5.39 -52.90 -1.07
CA THR A 882 5.58 -51.90 -2.11
C THR A 882 4.60 -52.15 -3.25
N ILE A 883 3.75 -51.18 -3.56
CA ILE A 883 2.87 -51.22 -4.72
C ILE A 883 3.59 -50.54 -5.89
N VAL A 884 3.82 -51.26 -6.95
CA VAL A 884 4.38 -50.79 -8.23
C VAL A 884 3.26 -50.77 -9.26
N LEU A 885 3.01 -49.60 -9.84
CA LEU A 885 2.02 -49.43 -10.91
C LEU A 885 2.70 -49.07 -12.22
N ALA A 886 2.26 -49.64 -13.31
CA ALA A 886 2.72 -49.34 -14.65
C ALA A 886 1.53 -49.28 -15.63
N ALA A 887 1.65 -48.49 -16.67
CA ALA A 887 0.79 -48.56 -17.83
C ALA A 887 1.39 -49.55 -18.83
N ASN A 888 0.55 -50.28 -19.57
CA ASN A 888 1.03 -51.14 -20.65
C ASN A 888 1.77 -50.36 -21.74
N ASP A 889 1.41 -49.10 -21.94
CA ASP A 889 2.14 -48.13 -22.73
C ASP A 889 1.91 -46.69 -22.14
N SER A 890 3.00 -45.99 -21.84
CA SER A 890 2.94 -44.66 -21.25
C SER A 890 2.38 -43.57 -22.17
N VAL A 891 2.29 -43.87 -23.50
CA VAL A 891 1.61 -43.00 -24.46
C VAL A 891 0.09 -43.14 -24.38
N MET A 892 -0.42 -44.27 -23.90
CA MET A 892 -1.85 -44.58 -23.85
C MET A 892 -2.51 -44.12 -22.54
N GLY A 893 -1.75 -43.98 -21.46
CA GLY A 893 -2.29 -43.57 -20.17
C GLY A 893 -1.27 -43.46 -19.07
N LYS A 894 -1.71 -42.95 -17.92
CA LYS A 894 -0.93 -42.77 -16.69
C LYS A 894 -1.56 -43.50 -15.53
N VAL A 895 -0.74 -43.86 -14.54
CA VAL A 895 -1.19 -44.51 -13.32
C VAL A 895 -0.72 -43.79 -12.08
N TYR A 896 -1.52 -43.82 -11.01
CA TYR A 896 -1.23 -43.14 -9.73
C TYR A 896 -1.62 -44.05 -8.57
N GLY A 897 -0.93 -43.90 -7.42
CA GLY A 897 -1.15 -44.69 -6.21
C GLY A 897 -0.06 -45.73 -5.94
N ALA A 898 1.06 -45.69 -6.69
CA ALA A 898 2.25 -46.47 -6.36
C ALA A 898 2.91 -45.92 -5.08
N GLY A 899 3.53 -46.79 -4.28
CA GLY A 899 4.17 -46.39 -3.03
C GLY A 899 4.45 -47.56 -2.09
N GLU A 900 4.91 -47.23 -0.89
CA GLU A 900 5.13 -48.14 0.20
C GLU A 900 3.94 -48.13 1.15
N TYR A 901 3.42 -49.30 1.48
CA TYR A 901 2.21 -49.55 2.27
C TYR A 901 2.40 -50.74 3.18
N PHE A 902 1.34 -51.20 3.83
CA PHE A 902 1.36 -52.38 4.67
C PHE A 902 0.25 -53.36 4.31
N GLY A 903 0.46 -54.64 4.64
CA GLY A 903 -0.56 -55.66 4.48
C GLY A 903 -1.83 -55.29 5.26
N GLY A 904 -2.99 -55.29 4.59
CA GLY A 904 -4.28 -54.87 5.12
C GLY A 904 -4.66 -53.42 4.88
N ASP A 905 -3.74 -52.59 4.34
CA ASP A 905 -4.06 -51.22 3.92
C ASP A 905 -4.94 -51.23 2.68
N THR A 906 -5.74 -50.18 2.54
CA THR A 906 -6.53 -49.88 1.34
C THR A 906 -5.92 -48.70 0.63
N VAL A 907 -5.50 -48.88 -0.61
CA VAL A 907 -4.83 -47.89 -1.42
C VAL A 907 -5.68 -47.51 -2.62
N ARG A 908 -5.87 -46.19 -2.83
CA ARG A 908 -6.58 -45.72 -4.01
C ARG A 908 -5.64 -45.74 -5.20
N ILE A 909 -5.93 -46.60 -6.19
CA ILE A 909 -5.18 -46.67 -7.44
C ILE A 909 -6.01 -46.12 -8.60
N VAL A 910 -5.33 -45.38 -9.50
CA VAL A 910 -5.98 -44.67 -10.60
C VAL A 910 -5.27 -45.02 -11.92
N ALA A 911 -6.04 -45.37 -12.93
CA ALA A 911 -5.58 -45.46 -14.32
C ALA A 911 -6.28 -44.37 -15.14
N GLN A 912 -5.56 -43.44 -15.67
CA GLN A 912 -6.09 -42.33 -16.47
C GLN A 912 -5.64 -42.47 -17.92
N ALA A 913 -6.60 -42.68 -18.81
CA ALA A 913 -6.31 -42.74 -20.25
C ALA A 913 -5.99 -41.36 -20.81
N ASN A 914 -5.05 -41.30 -21.76
CA ASN A 914 -4.77 -40.08 -22.53
C ASN A 914 -5.81 -39.94 -23.67
N GLU A 915 -5.86 -38.77 -24.28
CA GLU A 915 -6.80 -38.48 -25.38
C GLU A 915 -6.63 -39.48 -26.56
N GLY A 916 -7.71 -40.08 -26.99
CA GLY A 916 -7.74 -41.11 -28.05
C GLY A 916 -7.48 -42.53 -27.57
N TYR A 917 -7.54 -42.78 -26.26
CA TYR A 917 -7.39 -44.06 -25.64
C TYR A 917 -8.40 -44.22 -24.50
N HIS A 918 -8.72 -45.46 -24.14
CA HIS A 918 -9.54 -45.78 -22.98
C HIS A 918 -8.88 -46.89 -22.13
N PHE A 919 -9.22 -46.86 -20.85
CA PHE A 919 -8.78 -47.89 -19.92
C PHE A 919 -9.61 -49.14 -20.08
N LEU A 920 -9.00 -50.29 -20.23
CA LEU A 920 -9.65 -51.56 -20.38
C LEU A 920 -9.76 -52.28 -19.02
N GLN A 921 -8.66 -52.55 -18.38
CA GLN A 921 -8.60 -53.23 -17.09
C GLN A 921 -7.20 -53.15 -16.45
N TRP A 922 -7.14 -53.45 -15.16
CA TRP A 922 -5.87 -53.72 -14.49
C TRP A 922 -5.43 -55.19 -14.73
N SER A 923 -4.12 -55.47 -14.54
CA SER A 923 -3.53 -56.81 -14.75
C SER A 923 -4.13 -57.91 -13.83
N ASP A 924 -4.78 -57.53 -12.74
CA ASP A 924 -5.53 -58.44 -11.86
C ASP A 924 -6.98 -58.69 -12.30
N GLY A 925 -7.37 -58.15 -13.47
CA GLY A 925 -8.67 -58.31 -14.10
C GLY A 925 -9.76 -57.32 -13.68
N SER A 926 -9.47 -56.36 -12.84
CA SER A 926 -10.42 -55.28 -12.49
C SER A 926 -10.58 -54.28 -13.63
N ASN A 927 -11.83 -53.93 -13.99
CA ASN A 927 -12.19 -52.96 -15.03
C ASN A 927 -12.55 -51.58 -14.47
N GLU A 928 -12.33 -51.32 -13.19
CA GLU A 928 -12.52 -50.03 -12.57
C GLU A 928 -11.24 -49.23 -12.71
N ALA A 929 -11.27 -48.15 -13.50
CA ALA A 929 -10.12 -47.29 -13.74
C ALA A 929 -9.64 -46.62 -12.45
N VAL A 930 -10.55 -46.33 -11.55
CA VAL A 930 -10.30 -45.74 -10.22
C VAL A 930 -10.91 -46.66 -9.18
N ARG A 931 -10.08 -47.25 -8.33
CA ARG A 931 -10.56 -48.14 -7.27
C ARG A 931 -9.73 -48.06 -6.00
N ASP A 932 -10.34 -48.47 -4.93
CA ASP A 932 -9.68 -48.72 -3.65
C ASP A 932 -9.19 -50.18 -3.66
N TYR A 933 -7.85 -50.35 -3.66
CA TYR A 933 -7.20 -51.68 -3.70
C TYR A 933 -6.82 -52.08 -2.27
N GLU A 934 -7.43 -53.15 -1.77
CA GLU A 934 -7.12 -53.72 -0.47
C GLU A 934 -5.88 -54.63 -0.59
N ILE A 935 -4.82 -54.31 0.15
CA ILE A 935 -3.56 -55.08 0.12
C ILE A 935 -3.71 -56.35 0.91
N PRO A 936 -3.61 -57.56 0.29
CA PRO A 936 -3.80 -58.79 1.02
C PRO A 936 -2.78 -58.99 2.15
N VAL A 937 -3.21 -59.38 3.32
CA VAL A 937 -2.34 -59.72 4.46
C VAL A 937 -1.82 -61.17 4.27
N VAL A 938 -0.50 -61.38 4.28
CA VAL A 938 0.12 -62.72 4.12
C VAL A 938 0.74 -63.22 5.42
N GLY A 939 0.78 -62.37 6.44
CA GLY A 939 1.27 -62.75 7.79
C GLY A 939 2.81 -62.88 7.86
N SER A 940 3.54 -62.22 6.99
CA SER A 940 5.00 -62.09 7.01
C SER A 940 5.41 -60.71 7.47
N THR A 941 6.59 -60.56 8.10
CA THR A 941 7.21 -59.25 8.39
C THR A 941 8.26 -58.89 7.35
N GLU A 942 8.48 -59.72 6.34
CA GLU A 942 9.44 -59.45 5.27
C GLU A 942 8.80 -58.59 4.18
N PRO A 943 9.52 -57.54 3.67
CA PRO A 943 9.00 -56.70 2.62
C PRO A 943 8.67 -57.46 1.33
N ARG A 944 7.54 -57.15 0.72
CA ARG A 944 7.15 -57.72 -0.60
C ARG A 944 6.67 -56.63 -1.56
N THR A 945 6.69 -56.96 -2.84
CA THR A 945 6.22 -56.06 -3.89
C THR A 945 4.98 -56.64 -4.58
N ILE A 946 3.99 -55.81 -4.84
CA ILE A 946 2.81 -56.11 -5.66
C ILE A 946 2.90 -55.24 -6.91
N GLU A 947 2.91 -55.86 -8.07
CA GLU A 947 2.94 -55.16 -9.35
C GLU A 947 1.55 -55.21 -10.01
N LEU A 948 0.99 -54.02 -10.38
CA LEU A 948 -0.24 -53.91 -11.15
C LEU A 948 -0.03 -53.09 -12.39
N ILE A 949 -0.49 -53.59 -13.53
CA ILE A 949 -0.36 -52.91 -14.83
C ILE A 949 -1.74 -52.50 -15.31
N ALA A 950 -1.90 -51.21 -15.59
CA ALA A 950 -3.10 -50.69 -16.24
C ALA A 950 -3.01 -50.94 -17.77
N ILE A 951 -4.00 -51.55 -18.32
CA ILE A 951 -4.12 -51.87 -19.74
C ILE A 951 -5.04 -50.83 -20.38
N PHE A 952 -4.48 -50.12 -21.33
CA PHE A 952 -5.19 -49.14 -22.17
C PHE A 952 -5.24 -49.64 -23.59
N GLU A 953 -6.30 -49.29 -24.30
CA GLU A 953 -6.46 -49.54 -25.73
C GLU A 953 -6.79 -48.24 -26.46
N GLN A 954 -6.43 -48.21 -27.76
CA GLN A 954 -6.74 -47.08 -28.60
C GLN A 954 -8.22 -47.07 -28.97
N ASP A 955 -8.84 -45.91 -28.92
CA ASP A 955 -10.21 -45.72 -29.34
C ASP A 955 -10.35 -46.04 -30.83
N GLU A 956 -11.31 -46.85 -31.20
CA GLU A 956 -11.63 -47.04 -32.61
C GLU A 956 -12.06 -45.71 -33.22
N PRO A 957 -11.54 -45.30 -34.38
CA PRO A 957 -11.95 -44.04 -34.99
C PRO A 957 -13.42 -44.15 -35.39
N GLU A 958 -14.30 -43.38 -34.73
CA GLU A 958 -15.65 -43.17 -35.18
C GLU A 958 -15.62 -42.65 -36.61
N ALA A 959 -16.26 -43.36 -37.54
CA ALA A 959 -16.41 -42.98 -38.90
C ALA A 959 -17.20 -41.65 -39.00
N ILE A 960 -16.47 -40.55 -39.21
CA ILE A 960 -17.08 -39.25 -39.44
C ILE A 960 -17.77 -39.34 -40.81
N GLU A 961 -19.10 -39.42 -40.77
CA GLU A 961 -19.92 -39.12 -41.97
C GLU A 961 -19.68 -37.64 -42.35
N THR A 962 -18.96 -37.43 -43.43
CA THR A 962 -18.75 -36.15 -44.04
C THR A 962 -20.09 -35.59 -44.54
N LEU A 963 -20.65 -34.69 -43.78
CA LEU A 963 -21.62 -33.71 -44.31
C LEU A 963 -20.85 -32.53 -44.89
N ALA A 964 -20.68 -32.56 -46.18
CA ALA A 964 -20.29 -31.42 -46.99
C ALA A 964 -21.36 -30.37 -46.97
N ALA A 965 -21.14 -29.21 -46.36
CA ALA A 965 -21.84 -27.98 -46.73
C ALA A 965 -20.92 -26.81 -46.34
N GLY A 966 -20.49 -26.10 -47.40
CA GLY A 966 -19.61 -24.94 -47.28
C GLY A 966 -20.24 -23.78 -46.53
N SER A 967 -19.39 -23.17 -45.73
CA SER A 967 -19.39 -21.72 -45.51
C SER A 967 -17.95 -21.34 -45.30
N GLU A 968 -17.43 -20.58 -46.21
CA GLU A 968 -16.18 -19.84 -46.09
C GLU A 968 -16.24 -19.00 -44.79
N LEU A 969 -15.47 -19.38 -43.84
CA LEU A 969 -15.10 -18.44 -42.76
C LEU A 969 -13.98 -17.56 -43.29
N ALA A 970 -14.29 -16.30 -43.48
CA ALA A 970 -13.35 -15.26 -43.82
C ALA A 970 -12.21 -15.24 -42.75
N PRO A 971 -10.97 -14.98 -43.18
CA PRO A 971 -9.86 -14.91 -42.22
C PRO A 971 -10.09 -13.77 -41.24
N SER A 972 -9.90 -14.06 -39.95
CA SER A 972 -9.84 -13.07 -38.88
C SER A 972 -8.75 -12.06 -39.19
N GLY A 973 -9.13 -10.84 -39.50
CA GLY A 973 -8.18 -9.73 -39.61
C GLY A 973 -8.16 -8.96 -38.30
N SER A 974 -6.98 -8.53 -37.90
CA SER A 974 -6.82 -7.59 -36.81
C SER A 974 -7.45 -6.25 -37.21
N TYR A 975 -8.08 -5.60 -36.24
CA TYR A 975 -8.73 -4.32 -36.41
C TYR A 975 -8.10 -3.29 -35.46
N THR A 976 -8.07 -2.04 -35.88
CA THR A 976 -7.76 -0.91 -34.99
C THR A 976 -8.89 -0.74 -33.97
N LEU A 977 -8.68 0.01 -32.91
CA LEU A 977 -9.70 0.35 -31.89
C LEU A 977 -10.95 1.00 -32.53
N SER A 978 -10.83 1.55 -33.74
CA SER A 978 -11.93 2.09 -34.55
C SER A 978 -12.53 1.07 -35.55
N GLY A 979 -12.04 -0.17 -35.60
CA GLY A 979 -12.61 -1.25 -36.42
C GLY A 979 -12.11 -1.35 -37.87
N TYR A 980 -11.00 -0.70 -38.21
CA TYR A 980 -10.43 -0.73 -39.55
C TYR A 980 -9.29 -1.75 -39.70
N ARG A 981 -9.15 -2.33 -40.90
CA ARG A 981 -8.11 -3.30 -41.23
C ARG A 981 -6.78 -2.56 -41.48
N THR A 982 -5.72 -2.88 -40.74
CA THR A 982 -4.41 -2.24 -40.90
C THR A 982 -3.74 -2.56 -42.22
N PRO A 983 -3.24 -1.54 -42.96
CA PRO A 983 -2.39 -1.76 -44.12
C PRO A 983 -0.94 -2.10 -43.71
N LYS A 984 -0.21 -2.72 -44.63
CA LYS A 984 1.23 -3.02 -44.46
C LYS A 984 2.03 -1.75 -44.17
N LEU A 985 2.95 -1.84 -43.22
CA LEU A 985 3.95 -0.80 -42.98
C LEU A 985 4.65 -0.36 -44.26
N ILE A 986 4.73 0.96 -44.44
CA ILE A 986 5.34 1.57 -45.61
C ILE A 986 6.87 1.62 -45.39
N GLN A 987 7.64 1.36 -46.44
CA GLN A 987 9.12 1.46 -46.40
C GLN A 987 9.55 2.88 -46.00
N GLY A 988 10.33 3.00 -44.90
CA GLY A 988 10.94 4.29 -44.54
C GLY A 988 11.01 4.60 -43.04
N ILE A 989 10.84 3.61 -42.15
CA ILE A 989 10.93 3.83 -40.69
C ILE A 989 12.35 4.24 -40.31
N ASN A 990 12.51 5.45 -39.78
CA ASN A 990 13.74 5.86 -39.10
C ASN A 990 13.69 5.37 -37.65
N VAL A 991 14.27 4.21 -37.38
CA VAL A 991 14.47 3.71 -36.02
C VAL A 991 15.73 4.35 -35.45
N LEU A 992 15.61 5.09 -34.39
CA LEU A 992 16.76 5.62 -33.67
C LEU A 992 17.25 4.57 -32.68
N PRO A 993 18.55 4.22 -32.68
CA PRO A 993 19.10 3.33 -31.66
C PRO A 993 19.20 4.08 -30.35
N GLY A 994 18.18 3.95 -29.51
CA GLY A 994 18.16 4.47 -28.15
C GLY A 994 18.71 3.44 -27.17
N LYS A 995 19.68 3.82 -26.36
CA LYS A 995 19.99 3.06 -25.14
C LYS A 995 18.96 3.44 -24.07
N ILE A 996 17.93 2.64 -23.93
CA ILE A 996 17.07 2.68 -22.77
C ILE A 996 17.83 2.01 -21.63
N VAL A 997 17.96 2.70 -20.52
CA VAL A 997 18.63 2.16 -19.33
C VAL A 997 17.63 1.24 -18.62
N ASP A 998 17.96 -0.05 -18.58
CA ASP A 998 17.21 -1.04 -17.81
C ASP A 998 17.34 -0.69 -16.31
N VAL A 999 16.27 -0.20 -15.70
CA VAL A 999 16.21 0.04 -14.25
C VAL A 999 15.52 -1.17 -13.64
N ARG A 1000 16.33 -2.12 -13.18
CA ARG A 1000 15.85 -3.24 -12.37
C ARG A 1000 15.54 -2.73 -10.97
N LYS A 1001 14.38 -3.07 -10.49
CA LYS A 1001 14.08 -3.05 -9.06
C LYS A 1001 15.02 -3.96 -8.29
#